data_9b3b6675ad3193ff8c55286ab63c9d4e
#
_entry.id   9b3b6675ad3193ff8c55286ab63c9d4e
#
_cell.length_a   1.000
_cell.length_b   1.000
_cell.length_c   1.000
_cell.angle_alpha   90.00
_cell.angle_beta   90.00
_cell.angle_gamma   90.00
#
_symmetry.space_group_name_H-M   'P 1'
#
loop_
_entity.id
_entity.type
_entity.pdbx_description
1 polymer ?
#
loop_
_entity_poly.entity_id
_entity_poly.type
_entity_poly.pdbx_seq_one_letter_code
_entity_poly.pdbx_strand_id
1 'polypeptide(L)'
;MGVEGIGASVVRKEDRRFITGKGRYVDDIKLVGMTHAHFVRSPHAHAKIRSVDTSEAMKMPGVVGVLTGQQIVDDKIGNLICGWAITSKDGTGMKMGAWPAMAPETVRFVGQAVAVVIAETKNQARDAAEAVVVTYEELPAAADIRAAIAPGAPQLHPEAPGNVIYDWVIGEEAATDAAFKAAANVVSLDITNNRLVPNAMEPRAAIAEYNEPEEHFTLYTTSQNPHVARLVLSAFYNIAQEHKLRVVAPDVGGGFGSKIFIYPEEMVALWASKKVGRPVKWTGDRTEAFLTDAHGRDHLTKAEMAFDKDNKVTGLRVKTYANLGAYMSLFSSSVPTYLYATLLSGQYNIPNIFAEVISVYSNTVPVDAYRGAGRPEASFVVERLMETAARQLKVDPAELRRKNFITQFPHQTPVIMAYDIGDFNASLDAAMKAIDYAGFAARKAKAKGEGKLRGIGVSCYIEACGIAPSKAVGSLGAGVGLWESAEVRVNPVGTIEVLTGSHSHGQGHETTFCQLIADRLGVPISQVSIVHGDTDKVQFGMGTYGSRSAAVGLTAILKAMEKVESKAKKIAAHALEASEHDIVIENGEFKVTGTDKTIAFPMVALAAYTAHNLPDGMEPGLKETAFYDPTNFTFPAGAYICEMEVDSATGKSTFVNFVAADDFGRLINPMIVEGQVHGGLAQGIGQALLEGAVYDSSGQLLTASFMDYSMPRADDLPSFKLSHTTTLCPGNPLGVKGCGEAGAIGASAAVINAITDAIGNNKLEMPATPDRVWHAIHG
;
A
#
# COMPACT_ATOMS: atom_id res chain seq x y z
N MET A 1 -30.54 12.58 -7.68
CA MET A 1 -29.18 12.06 -7.94
C MET A 1 -29.12 11.72 -9.41
N GLY A 2 -28.13 12.26 -10.14
CA GLY A 2 -27.93 11.91 -11.54
C GLY A 2 -27.54 10.42 -11.66
N VAL A 3 -27.80 9.84 -12.82
CA VAL A 3 -27.52 8.42 -13.12
C VAL A 3 -26.01 8.09 -12.96
N GLU A 4 -25.12 9.10 -12.91
CA GLU A 4 -23.67 8.98 -12.86
C GLU A 4 -23.02 9.60 -11.61
N GLY A 5 -23.82 10.03 -10.62
CA GLY A 5 -23.33 10.70 -9.40
C GLY A 5 -22.78 9.74 -8.34
N ILE A 6 -22.51 10.31 -7.14
CA ILE A 6 -22.06 9.55 -5.96
C ILE A 6 -23.09 8.47 -5.59
N GLY A 7 -22.61 7.26 -5.34
CA GLY A 7 -23.44 6.09 -5.01
C GLY A 7 -23.91 5.26 -6.22
N ALA A 8 -23.69 5.74 -7.44
CA ALA A 8 -24.02 5.00 -8.65
C ALA A 8 -22.89 4.00 -8.99
N SER A 9 -23.28 2.77 -9.40
CA SER A 9 -22.37 1.77 -9.95
C SER A 9 -22.06 2.08 -11.41
N VAL A 10 -21.17 3.04 -11.64
CA VAL A 10 -20.75 3.47 -12.98
C VAL A 10 -19.59 2.60 -13.43
N VAL A 11 -19.64 2.10 -14.68
CA VAL A 11 -18.52 1.38 -15.30
C VAL A 11 -17.31 2.32 -15.43
N ARG A 12 -16.11 1.83 -15.13
CA ARG A 12 -14.91 2.62 -15.20
C ARG A 12 -14.68 3.20 -16.59
N LYS A 13 -14.60 4.54 -16.68
CA LYS A 13 -14.37 5.24 -17.97
C LYS A 13 -13.00 4.92 -18.57
N GLU A 14 -12.01 4.67 -17.73
CA GLU A 14 -10.64 4.30 -18.11
C GLU A 14 -10.54 2.89 -18.72
N ASP A 15 -11.45 1.97 -18.43
CA ASP A 15 -11.41 0.60 -18.93
C ASP A 15 -11.39 0.53 -20.45
N ARG A 16 -12.12 1.42 -21.13
CA ARG A 16 -12.18 1.44 -22.59
C ARG A 16 -10.79 1.55 -23.22
N ARG A 17 -9.91 2.41 -22.70
CA ARG A 17 -8.55 2.53 -23.26
C ARG A 17 -7.70 1.31 -22.93
N PHE A 18 -7.86 0.70 -21.77
CA PHE A 18 -7.10 -0.49 -21.38
C PHE A 18 -7.47 -1.73 -22.19
N ILE A 19 -8.77 -2.07 -22.26
CA ILE A 19 -9.21 -3.27 -22.98
C ILE A 19 -9.11 -3.16 -24.52
N THR A 20 -8.88 -1.96 -25.05
CA THR A 20 -8.65 -1.74 -26.50
C THR A 20 -7.18 -1.52 -26.83
N GLY A 21 -6.25 -1.78 -25.91
CA GLY A 21 -4.81 -1.65 -26.11
C GLY A 21 -4.34 -0.19 -26.29
N LYS A 22 -5.08 0.78 -25.76
CA LYS A 22 -4.74 2.21 -25.81
C LYS A 22 -4.21 2.75 -24.48
N GLY A 23 -4.02 1.90 -23.48
CA GLY A 23 -3.25 2.22 -22.30
C GLY A 23 -1.84 2.63 -22.67
N ARG A 24 -1.22 3.52 -21.91
CA ARG A 24 0.14 4.01 -22.16
C ARG A 24 0.98 3.78 -20.91
N TYR A 25 1.62 2.64 -20.86
CA TYR A 25 2.55 2.25 -19.81
C TYR A 25 3.96 2.75 -20.11
N VAL A 26 4.85 2.71 -19.11
CA VAL A 26 6.25 3.17 -19.31
C VAL A 26 6.93 2.38 -20.44
N ASP A 27 6.68 1.08 -20.54
CA ASP A 27 7.30 0.25 -21.60
C ASP A 27 6.78 0.57 -23.01
N ASP A 28 5.62 1.18 -23.16
CA ASP A 28 5.08 1.63 -24.45
C ASP A 28 5.74 2.91 -24.97
N ILE A 29 6.40 3.68 -24.09
CA ILE A 29 7.00 4.97 -24.45
C ILE A 29 8.31 4.74 -25.25
N LYS A 30 8.42 5.47 -26.35
CA LYS A 30 9.61 5.49 -27.21
C LYS A 30 10.05 6.94 -27.42
N LEU A 31 11.33 7.21 -27.17
CA LEU A 31 11.97 8.50 -27.37
C LEU A 31 12.98 8.41 -28.52
N VAL A 32 13.24 9.51 -29.18
CA VAL A 32 14.23 9.58 -30.25
C VAL A 32 15.63 9.33 -29.68
N GLY A 33 16.39 8.46 -30.31
CA GLY A 33 17.75 8.13 -29.86
C GLY A 33 17.80 7.31 -28.55
N MET A 34 16.69 6.77 -28.11
CA MET A 34 16.61 6.00 -26.85
C MET A 34 17.52 4.78 -26.88
N THR A 35 18.24 4.58 -25.78
CA THR A 35 19.05 3.42 -25.48
C THR A 35 18.41 2.55 -24.41
N HIS A 36 18.93 1.36 -24.20
CA HIS A 36 18.41 0.39 -23.23
C HIS A 36 19.47 0.03 -22.20
N ALA A 37 19.07 0.00 -20.94
CA ALA A 37 19.90 -0.40 -19.81
C ALA A 37 19.61 -1.86 -19.41
N HIS A 38 20.66 -2.58 -19.03
CA HIS A 38 20.58 -3.87 -18.33
C HIS A 38 21.54 -3.88 -17.16
N PHE A 39 21.06 -4.27 -15.97
CA PHE A 39 21.87 -4.28 -14.75
C PHE A 39 22.63 -5.59 -14.59
N VAL A 40 23.91 -5.48 -14.27
CA VAL A 40 24.72 -6.60 -13.77
C VAL A 40 24.43 -6.75 -12.29
N ARG A 41 23.83 -7.87 -11.91
CA ARG A 41 23.36 -8.12 -10.55
C ARG A 41 24.19 -9.18 -9.86
N SER A 42 24.39 -9.04 -8.56
CA SER A 42 25.10 -10.00 -7.73
C SER A 42 24.36 -11.34 -7.66
N PRO A 43 25.05 -12.46 -7.92
CA PRO A 43 24.55 -13.79 -7.62
C PRO A 43 24.76 -14.20 -6.17
N HIS A 44 25.50 -13.39 -5.37
CA HIS A 44 25.81 -13.66 -3.98
C HIS A 44 24.97 -12.80 -3.04
N ALA A 45 24.53 -13.40 -1.95
CA ALA A 45 23.79 -12.70 -0.91
C ALA A 45 24.71 -11.83 -0.04
N HIS A 46 25.99 -12.18 0.10
CA HIS A 46 26.98 -11.40 0.82
C HIS A 46 28.37 -11.66 0.25
N ALA A 47 28.98 -10.64 -0.34
CA ALA A 47 30.33 -10.76 -0.90
C ALA A 47 31.02 -9.41 -1.03
N LYS A 48 32.37 -9.39 -0.93
CA LYS A 48 33.16 -8.24 -1.35
C LYS A 48 33.37 -8.28 -2.85
N ILE A 49 33.27 -7.11 -3.49
CA ILE A 49 33.64 -6.93 -4.90
C ILE A 49 35.15 -6.67 -4.96
N ARG A 50 35.89 -7.55 -5.58
CA ARG A 50 37.36 -7.41 -5.74
C ARG A 50 37.71 -6.65 -7.00
N SER A 51 36.96 -6.85 -8.08
CA SER A 51 37.10 -6.12 -9.34
C SER A 51 35.83 -6.22 -10.18
N VAL A 52 35.64 -5.22 -11.05
CA VAL A 52 34.60 -5.21 -12.09
C VAL A 52 35.32 -4.93 -13.40
N ASP A 53 35.46 -5.95 -14.26
CA ASP A 53 36.05 -5.81 -15.59
C ASP A 53 34.99 -5.64 -16.65
N THR A 54 34.97 -4.48 -17.29
CA THR A 54 33.98 -4.07 -18.30
C THR A 54 34.57 -4.09 -19.72
N SER A 55 35.86 -4.50 -19.86
CA SER A 55 36.65 -4.32 -21.10
C SER A 55 36.08 -5.04 -22.31
N GLU A 56 35.54 -6.26 -22.13
CA GLU A 56 34.95 -7.02 -23.24
C GLU A 56 33.53 -6.52 -23.55
N ALA A 57 32.74 -6.20 -22.52
CA ALA A 57 31.41 -5.63 -22.72
C ALA A 57 31.43 -4.33 -23.53
N MET A 58 32.40 -3.45 -23.28
CA MET A 58 32.59 -2.17 -24.00
C MET A 58 32.90 -2.34 -25.48
N LYS A 59 33.44 -3.50 -25.91
CA LYS A 59 33.76 -3.76 -27.31
C LYS A 59 32.60 -4.36 -28.08
N MET A 60 31.55 -4.79 -27.41
CA MET A 60 30.42 -5.46 -28.04
C MET A 60 29.60 -4.52 -28.92
N PRO A 61 29.07 -5.00 -30.06
CA PRO A 61 28.31 -4.16 -30.98
C PRO A 61 27.08 -3.53 -30.33
N GLY A 62 26.94 -2.21 -30.53
CA GLY A 62 25.78 -1.46 -30.03
C GLY A 62 25.90 -1.03 -28.56
N VAL A 63 26.97 -1.35 -27.85
CA VAL A 63 27.21 -0.86 -26.50
C VAL A 63 27.58 0.62 -26.55
N VAL A 64 26.87 1.44 -25.80
CA VAL A 64 27.05 2.88 -25.68
C VAL A 64 27.87 3.24 -24.44
N GLY A 65 27.73 2.45 -23.37
CA GLY A 65 28.47 2.64 -22.14
C GLY A 65 28.29 1.50 -21.16
N VAL A 66 29.26 1.30 -20.30
CA VAL A 66 29.19 0.43 -19.13
C VAL A 66 29.59 1.25 -17.91
N LEU A 67 28.69 1.36 -16.92
CA LEU A 67 28.90 2.18 -15.74
C LEU A 67 28.88 1.29 -14.49
N THR A 68 29.72 1.62 -13.49
CA THR A 68 29.95 0.79 -12.30
C THR A 68 29.57 1.53 -11.00
N GLY A 69 29.43 0.78 -9.91
CA GLY A 69 29.16 1.34 -8.60
C GLY A 69 30.24 2.32 -8.11
N GLN A 70 31.52 2.13 -8.50
CA GLN A 70 32.58 3.07 -8.15
C GLN A 70 32.35 4.44 -8.79
N GLN A 71 31.92 4.51 -10.04
CA GLN A 71 31.64 5.77 -10.73
C GLN A 71 30.49 6.57 -10.12
N ILE A 72 29.49 5.91 -9.51
CA ILE A 72 28.41 6.58 -8.75
C ILE A 72 29.00 7.30 -7.55
N VAL A 73 29.93 6.67 -6.84
CA VAL A 73 30.64 7.28 -5.69
C VAL A 73 31.49 8.45 -6.13
N ASP A 74 32.27 8.29 -7.22
CA ASP A 74 33.15 9.33 -7.76
C ASP A 74 32.35 10.56 -8.20
N ASP A 75 31.15 10.36 -8.77
CA ASP A 75 30.23 11.44 -9.17
C ASP A 75 29.38 12.01 -8.00
N LYS A 76 29.59 11.50 -6.78
CA LYS A 76 28.91 11.95 -5.56
C LYS A 76 27.37 11.86 -5.63
N ILE A 77 26.86 10.83 -6.29
CA ILE A 77 25.44 10.47 -6.24
C ILE A 77 25.13 9.97 -4.83
N GLY A 78 24.04 10.46 -4.24
CA GLY A 78 23.65 10.12 -2.88
C GLY A 78 23.18 8.67 -2.72
N ASN A 79 23.09 8.22 -1.47
CA ASN A 79 22.54 6.90 -1.12
C ASN A 79 21.03 6.95 -0.99
N LEU A 80 20.38 5.79 -1.21
CA LEU A 80 18.95 5.66 -0.91
C LEU A 80 18.73 5.84 0.62
N ILE A 81 17.58 6.41 0.97
CA ILE A 81 17.26 6.80 2.35
C ILE A 81 16.01 6.07 2.87
N CYS A 82 15.90 5.99 4.20
CA CYS A 82 14.64 5.79 4.90
C CYS A 82 14.12 7.15 5.40
N GLY A 83 12.90 7.51 4.98
CA GLY A 83 12.29 8.81 5.27
C GLY A 83 11.41 8.84 6.52
N TRP A 84 11.43 7.78 7.35
CA TRP A 84 10.66 7.72 8.60
C TRP A 84 11.58 7.35 9.77
N ALA A 85 11.91 8.34 10.59
CA ALA A 85 12.83 8.18 11.70
C ALA A 85 12.19 7.42 12.88
N ILE A 86 12.90 6.43 13.43
CA ILE A 86 12.52 5.69 14.63
C ILE A 86 13.57 5.90 15.71
N THR A 87 13.12 6.14 16.94
CA THR A 87 13.95 6.22 18.12
C THR A 87 13.75 4.94 18.95
N SER A 88 14.86 4.26 19.26
CA SER A 88 14.84 3.06 20.11
C SER A 88 14.42 3.40 21.55
N LYS A 89 13.98 2.41 22.32
CA LYS A 89 13.60 2.55 23.73
C LYS A 89 14.69 3.11 24.66
N ASP A 90 15.95 2.98 24.25
CA ASP A 90 17.11 3.55 24.96
C ASP A 90 17.40 5.00 24.56
N GLY A 91 16.60 5.61 23.70
CA GLY A 91 16.77 6.96 23.19
C GLY A 91 17.72 7.09 21.99
N THR A 92 18.32 6.00 21.52
CA THR A 92 19.17 6.03 20.32
C THR A 92 18.34 6.04 19.04
N GLY A 93 18.83 6.71 17.99
CA GLY A 93 18.22 6.66 16.66
C GLY A 93 18.42 5.29 15.99
N MET A 94 17.59 5.01 15.00
CA MET A 94 17.74 3.83 14.15
C MET A 94 19.09 3.80 13.45
N LYS A 95 19.69 2.62 13.31
CA LYS A 95 21.04 2.40 12.79
C LYS A 95 20.96 2.06 11.31
N MET A 96 21.32 3.01 10.45
CA MET A 96 21.20 2.86 9.00
C MET A 96 22.55 2.60 8.36
N GLY A 97 22.66 1.48 7.63
CA GLY A 97 23.74 1.26 6.68
C GLY A 97 23.50 2.04 5.37
N ALA A 98 24.55 2.54 4.76
CA ALA A 98 24.45 3.24 3.47
C ALA A 98 24.02 2.30 2.36
N TRP A 99 23.00 2.70 1.59
CA TRP A 99 22.50 1.96 0.44
C TRP A 99 22.83 2.68 -0.89
N PRO A 100 23.97 2.38 -1.53
CA PRO A 100 24.29 2.96 -2.83
C PRO A 100 23.41 2.39 -3.92
N ALA A 101 23.14 3.17 -4.97
CA ALA A 101 22.31 2.71 -6.10
C ALA A 101 22.94 1.55 -6.88
N MET A 102 24.28 1.46 -6.91
CA MET A 102 25.03 0.27 -7.32
C MET A 102 26.14 0.02 -6.32
N ALA A 103 26.35 -1.23 -5.94
CA ALA A 103 27.36 -1.59 -4.94
C ALA A 103 28.79 -1.33 -5.46
N PRO A 104 29.60 -0.49 -4.76
CA PRO A 104 30.99 -0.25 -5.13
C PRO A 104 31.94 -1.32 -4.57
N GLU A 105 31.68 -1.81 -3.35
CA GLU A 105 32.63 -2.64 -2.59
C GLU A 105 32.02 -3.94 -2.03
N THR A 106 30.77 -3.92 -1.61
CA THR A 106 30.15 -5.07 -0.93
C THR A 106 28.69 -5.21 -1.35
N VAL A 107 28.32 -6.40 -1.79
CA VAL A 107 26.93 -6.78 -2.02
C VAL A 107 26.35 -7.46 -0.78
N ARG A 108 25.06 -7.24 -0.52
CA ARG A 108 24.39 -7.68 0.72
C ARG A 108 23.11 -8.48 0.49
N PHE A 109 22.67 -8.61 -0.78
CA PHE A 109 21.58 -9.51 -1.17
C PHE A 109 21.72 -9.94 -2.64
N VAL A 110 21.17 -11.09 -2.97
CA VAL A 110 21.10 -11.58 -4.34
C VAL A 110 20.21 -10.68 -5.18
N GLY A 111 20.73 -10.20 -6.32
CA GLY A 111 20.02 -9.23 -7.16
C GLY A 111 20.46 -7.78 -6.98
N GLN A 112 21.32 -7.46 -6.00
CA GLN A 112 21.87 -6.12 -5.84
C GLN A 112 22.70 -5.71 -7.08
N ALA A 113 22.42 -4.52 -7.60
CA ALA A 113 23.11 -3.98 -8.77
C ALA A 113 24.59 -3.66 -8.47
N VAL A 114 25.48 -4.00 -9.40
CA VAL A 114 26.93 -3.74 -9.33
C VAL A 114 27.40 -2.85 -10.48
N ALA A 115 26.83 -3.07 -11.68
CA ALA A 115 27.11 -2.30 -12.87
C ALA A 115 25.84 -2.20 -13.74
N VAL A 116 25.86 -1.32 -14.72
CA VAL A 116 24.81 -1.18 -15.74
C VAL A 116 25.43 -1.08 -17.12
N VAL A 117 24.90 -1.85 -18.07
CA VAL A 117 25.26 -1.77 -19.48
C VAL A 117 24.17 -1.00 -20.23
N ILE A 118 24.58 -0.05 -21.04
CA ILE A 118 23.72 0.77 -21.88
C ILE A 118 24.05 0.45 -23.34
N ALA A 119 23.03 0.06 -24.11
CA ALA A 119 23.20 -0.30 -25.52
C ALA A 119 22.03 0.17 -26.40
N GLU A 120 22.18 0.06 -27.72
CA GLU A 120 21.17 0.45 -28.71
C GLU A 120 19.86 -0.32 -28.59
N THR A 121 19.92 -1.58 -28.17
CA THR A 121 18.75 -2.44 -27.99
C THR A 121 18.81 -3.19 -26.66
N LYS A 122 17.64 -3.62 -26.18
CA LYS A 122 17.51 -4.40 -24.93
C LYS A 122 18.35 -5.69 -24.98
N ASN A 123 18.36 -6.40 -26.13
CA ASN A 123 19.12 -7.62 -26.28
C ASN A 123 20.64 -7.36 -26.25
N GLN A 124 21.12 -6.33 -26.96
CA GLN A 124 22.54 -5.96 -26.90
C GLN A 124 22.99 -5.56 -25.51
N ALA A 125 22.14 -4.83 -24.74
CA ALA A 125 22.45 -4.48 -23.35
C ALA A 125 22.56 -5.73 -22.46
N ARG A 126 21.66 -6.71 -22.65
CA ARG A 126 21.67 -7.98 -21.92
C ARG A 126 22.90 -8.84 -22.28
N ASP A 127 23.14 -9.06 -23.56
CA ASP A 127 24.29 -9.87 -24.05
C ASP A 127 25.62 -9.27 -23.54
N ALA A 128 25.75 -7.95 -23.60
CA ALA A 128 26.94 -7.27 -23.10
C ALA A 128 27.07 -7.28 -21.56
N ALA A 129 25.94 -7.29 -20.83
CA ALA A 129 25.97 -7.44 -19.39
C ALA A 129 26.52 -8.82 -18.95
N GLU A 130 26.26 -9.87 -19.72
CA GLU A 130 26.84 -11.20 -19.48
C GLU A 130 28.38 -11.23 -19.73
N ALA A 131 28.92 -10.28 -20.48
CA ALA A 131 30.35 -10.13 -20.70
C ALA A 131 31.08 -9.29 -19.65
N VAL A 132 30.36 -8.67 -18.71
CA VAL A 132 30.98 -8.00 -17.57
C VAL A 132 31.41 -9.03 -16.54
N VAL A 133 32.72 -9.04 -16.20
CA VAL A 133 33.25 -9.99 -15.22
C VAL A 133 33.40 -9.32 -13.87
N VAL A 134 32.66 -9.81 -12.87
CA VAL A 134 32.80 -9.36 -11.49
C VAL A 134 33.48 -10.44 -10.67
N THR A 135 34.59 -10.09 -10.02
CA THR A 135 35.29 -10.99 -9.10
C THR A 135 34.82 -10.75 -7.68
N TYR A 136 34.24 -11.78 -7.07
CA TYR A 136 33.72 -11.73 -5.70
C TYR A 136 34.61 -12.51 -4.74
N GLU A 137 34.64 -12.05 -3.48
CA GLU A 137 35.05 -12.81 -2.31
C GLU A 137 33.82 -13.03 -1.45
N GLU A 138 33.30 -14.26 -1.44
CA GLU A 138 32.10 -14.62 -0.70
C GLU A 138 32.29 -14.44 0.82
N LEU A 139 31.24 -13.97 1.47
CA LEU A 139 31.15 -13.81 2.91
C LEU A 139 29.98 -14.64 3.44
N PRO A 140 30.01 -15.05 4.71
CA PRO A 140 28.86 -15.69 5.34
C PRO A 140 27.62 -14.80 5.25
N ALA A 141 26.44 -15.41 5.03
CA ALA A 141 25.15 -14.73 4.94
C ALA A 141 24.18 -15.18 6.04
N ALA A 142 23.26 -14.29 6.40
CA ALA A 142 22.12 -14.57 7.26
C ALA A 142 20.83 -14.20 6.52
N ALA A 143 20.07 -15.20 6.08
CA ALA A 143 18.92 -15.03 5.17
C ALA A 143 17.56 -14.99 5.86
N ASP A 144 17.51 -15.12 7.17
CA ASP A 144 16.28 -15.03 7.97
C ASP A 144 16.52 -14.35 9.31
N ILE A 145 15.44 -14.01 10.02
CA ILE A 145 15.50 -13.33 11.32
C ILE A 145 16.33 -14.14 12.34
N ARG A 146 16.10 -15.46 12.43
CA ARG A 146 16.74 -16.31 13.45
C ARG A 146 18.24 -16.41 13.21
N ALA A 147 18.65 -16.56 11.95
CA ALA A 147 20.05 -16.54 11.54
C ALA A 147 20.70 -15.17 11.79
N ALA A 148 19.98 -14.07 11.52
CA ALA A 148 20.51 -12.72 11.65
C ALA A 148 20.77 -12.29 13.11
N ILE A 149 19.98 -12.76 14.06
CA ILE A 149 20.12 -12.44 15.50
C ILE A 149 20.86 -13.51 16.31
N ALA A 150 21.30 -14.60 15.68
CA ALA A 150 22.03 -15.66 16.36
C ALA A 150 23.39 -15.16 16.91
N PRO A 151 23.85 -15.66 18.03
CA PRO A 151 25.21 -15.35 18.52
C PRO A 151 26.26 -15.68 17.46
N GLY A 152 27.09 -14.70 17.09
CA GLY A 152 28.10 -14.87 16.05
C GLY A 152 27.60 -14.75 14.61
N ALA A 153 26.36 -14.30 14.39
CA ALA A 153 25.81 -14.03 13.07
C ALA A 153 26.71 -13.09 12.23
N PRO A 154 26.75 -13.25 10.91
CA PRO A 154 27.43 -12.31 10.02
C PRO A 154 26.92 -10.89 10.23
N GLN A 155 27.84 -9.93 10.39
CA GLN A 155 27.52 -8.52 10.54
C GLN A 155 27.32 -7.88 9.16
N LEU A 156 26.09 -7.40 8.86
CA LEU A 156 25.79 -6.80 7.57
C LEU A 156 26.28 -5.34 7.47
N HIS A 157 26.03 -4.56 8.52
CA HIS A 157 26.41 -3.15 8.59
C HIS A 157 27.14 -2.86 9.91
N PRO A 158 28.33 -2.25 9.87
CA PRO A 158 29.08 -1.92 11.09
C PRO A 158 28.29 -1.05 12.07
N GLU A 159 27.39 -0.21 11.56
CA GLU A 159 26.56 0.71 12.33
C GLU A 159 25.48 0.00 13.16
N ALA A 160 25.13 -1.25 12.81
CA ALA A 160 24.05 -2.01 13.44
C ALA A 160 24.56 -3.30 14.12
N PRO A 161 25.23 -3.21 15.29
CA PRO A 161 25.75 -4.36 16.02
C PRO A 161 24.65 -5.43 16.26
N GLY A 162 24.98 -6.70 15.99
CA GLY A 162 24.02 -7.82 16.06
C GLY A 162 22.91 -7.73 15.04
N ASN A 163 23.13 -6.97 13.96
CA ASN A 163 22.14 -6.68 12.90
C ASN A 163 20.87 -5.96 13.37
N VAL A 164 20.84 -5.43 14.60
CA VAL A 164 19.67 -4.72 15.15
C VAL A 164 19.66 -3.28 14.67
N ILE A 165 18.58 -2.91 13.97
CA ILE A 165 18.35 -1.56 13.43
C ILE A 165 17.84 -0.65 14.55
N TYR A 166 16.81 -1.08 15.24
CA TYR A 166 16.22 -0.44 16.42
C TYR A 166 15.47 -1.46 17.29
N ASP A 167 15.30 -1.09 18.56
CA ASP A 167 14.46 -1.78 19.54
C ASP A 167 13.46 -0.74 20.09
N TRP A 168 12.25 -0.78 19.53
CA TRP A 168 11.21 0.23 19.75
C TRP A 168 10.05 -0.33 20.55
N VAL A 169 9.42 0.51 21.38
CA VAL A 169 8.30 0.14 22.24
C VAL A 169 7.15 1.14 22.14
N ILE A 170 5.94 0.65 22.41
CA ILE A 170 4.73 1.47 22.55
C ILE A 170 3.80 0.88 23.62
N GLY A 171 3.06 1.74 24.32
CA GLY A 171 2.17 1.37 25.39
C GLY A 171 2.86 1.32 26.75
N GLU A 172 2.16 0.81 27.78
CA GLU A 172 2.58 0.88 29.18
C GLU A 172 2.95 -0.51 29.73
N GLU A 173 4.24 -0.83 29.84
CA GLU A 173 4.73 -2.14 30.27
C GLU A 173 4.24 -2.51 31.68
N ALA A 174 4.41 -1.62 32.66
CA ALA A 174 4.06 -1.86 34.06
C ALA A 174 2.53 -2.12 34.26
N ALA A 175 1.68 -1.36 33.56
CA ALA A 175 0.24 -1.55 33.60
C ALA A 175 -0.17 -2.87 32.95
N THR A 176 0.46 -3.22 31.84
CA THR A 176 0.23 -4.50 31.14
C THR A 176 0.68 -5.65 32.02
N ASP A 177 1.84 -5.59 32.66
CA ASP A 177 2.31 -6.63 33.60
C ASP A 177 1.37 -6.82 34.80
N ALA A 178 0.83 -5.74 35.33
CA ALA A 178 -0.18 -5.80 36.41
C ALA A 178 -1.45 -6.51 35.93
N ALA A 179 -1.92 -6.20 34.71
CA ALA A 179 -3.06 -6.86 34.10
C ALA A 179 -2.84 -8.38 33.92
N PHE A 180 -1.67 -8.78 33.46
CA PHE A 180 -1.32 -10.20 33.33
C PHE A 180 -1.23 -10.94 34.68
N LYS A 181 -0.70 -10.29 35.72
CA LYS A 181 -0.67 -10.86 37.08
C LYS A 181 -2.07 -11.05 37.68
N ALA A 182 -3.02 -10.22 37.34
CA ALA A 182 -4.40 -10.29 37.81
C ALA A 182 -5.32 -11.15 36.94
N ALA A 183 -4.84 -11.61 35.78
CA ALA A 183 -5.64 -12.35 34.80
C ALA A 183 -6.15 -13.68 35.34
N ALA A 184 -7.39 -14.02 35.01
CA ALA A 184 -7.96 -15.35 35.27
C ALA A 184 -7.46 -16.37 34.21
N ASN A 185 -7.24 -15.91 32.99
CA ASN A 185 -6.74 -16.73 31.90
C ASN A 185 -5.75 -15.93 31.04
N VAL A 186 -4.72 -16.62 30.52
CA VAL A 186 -3.76 -16.07 29.58
C VAL A 186 -3.67 -16.98 28.37
N VAL A 187 -3.73 -16.42 27.20
CA VAL A 187 -3.56 -17.10 25.91
C VAL A 187 -2.27 -16.60 25.27
N SER A 188 -1.44 -17.52 24.78
CA SER A 188 -0.15 -17.20 24.15
C SER A 188 -0.03 -17.92 22.81
N LEU A 189 0.52 -17.22 21.82
CA LEU A 189 0.86 -17.75 20.50
C LEU A 189 2.23 -17.26 20.03
N ASP A 190 2.96 -18.14 19.38
CA ASP A 190 4.06 -17.78 18.49
C ASP A 190 3.50 -17.70 17.06
N ILE A 191 3.72 -16.58 16.39
CA ILE A 191 3.09 -16.27 15.11
C ILE A 191 4.16 -15.90 14.10
N THR A 192 4.13 -16.53 12.93
CA THR A 192 4.91 -16.16 11.76
C THR A 192 4.00 -15.42 10.76
N ASN A 193 4.36 -14.19 10.43
CA ASN A 193 3.83 -13.48 9.28
C ASN A 193 4.83 -13.68 8.13
N ASN A 194 4.50 -14.52 7.17
CA ASN A 194 5.40 -14.95 6.10
C ASN A 194 5.76 -13.82 5.14
N ARG A 195 6.98 -13.82 4.63
CA ARG A 195 7.48 -12.87 3.64
C ARG A 195 6.76 -13.04 2.30
N LEU A 196 6.37 -11.92 1.66
CA LEU A 196 5.64 -11.87 0.41
C LEU A 196 6.29 -10.92 -0.60
N VAL A 197 5.99 -11.15 -1.88
CA VAL A 197 6.32 -10.25 -2.99
C VAL A 197 5.03 -9.63 -3.54
N PRO A 198 4.93 -8.30 -3.71
CA PRO A 198 3.69 -7.64 -4.17
C PRO A 198 3.21 -8.04 -5.55
N ASN A 199 4.10 -8.43 -6.45
CA ASN A 199 3.81 -9.00 -7.79
C ASN A 199 2.80 -8.23 -8.63
N ALA A 200 2.97 -6.90 -8.78
CA ALA A 200 2.21 -6.15 -9.77
C ALA A 200 2.37 -6.80 -11.17
N MET A 201 1.28 -6.87 -11.95
CA MET A 201 1.35 -7.50 -13.28
C MET A 201 2.30 -6.77 -14.23
N GLU A 202 2.38 -5.45 -14.15
CA GLU A 202 3.43 -4.66 -14.77
C GLU A 202 4.67 -4.66 -13.87
N PRO A 203 5.84 -5.21 -14.30
CA PRO A 203 7.10 -5.00 -13.61
C PRO A 203 7.48 -3.51 -13.57
N ARG A 204 8.45 -3.14 -12.73
CA ARG A 204 8.97 -1.77 -12.72
C ARG A 204 9.68 -1.44 -14.03
N ALA A 205 9.56 -0.17 -14.44
CA ALA A 205 10.26 0.38 -15.59
C ALA A 205 10.58 1.86 -15.37
N ALA A 206 11.66 2.33 -15.97
CA ALA A 206 12.08 3.72 -15.96
C ALA A 206 12.63 4.14 -17.32
N ILE A 207 12.31 5.35 -17.76
CA ILE A 207 12.96 6.01 -18.91
C ILE A 207 13.43 7.37 -18.42
N ALA A 208 14.71 7.63 -18.50
CA ALA A 208 15.30 8.91 -18.16
C ALA A 208 15.83 9.61 -19.38
N GLU A 209 15.55 10.90 -19.49
CA GLU A 209 16.05 11.77 -20.55
C GLU A 209 16.71 13.00 -19.92
N TYR A 210 17.88 13.39 -20.42
CA TYR A 210 18.56 14.60 -20.05
C TYR A 210 18.65 15.55 -21.26
N ASN A 211 18.04 16.72 -21.12
CA ASN A 211 18.14 17.81 -22.10
C ASN A 211 19.32 18.73 -21.70
N GLU A 212 20.46 18.59 -22.37
CA GLU A 212 21.68 19.32 -22.03
C GLU A 212 21.53 20.86 -22.14
N PRO A 213 20.92 21.46 -23.19
CA PRO A 213 20.75 22.90 -23.30
C PRO A 213 19.97 23.53 -22.14
N GLU A 214 19.00 22.81 -21.60
CA GLU A 214 18.15 23.27 -20.50
C GLU A 214 18.61 22.77 -19.13
N GLU A 215 19.58 21.86 -19.12
CA GLU A 215 20.03 21.11 -17.92
C GLU A 215 18.86 20.44 -17.19
N HIS A 216 17.88 19.95 -17.97
CA HIS A 216 16.62 19.45 -17.46
C HIS A 216 16.49 17.94 -17.64
N PHE A 217 16.01 17.27 -16.59
CA PHE A 217 15.73 15.84 -16.60
C PHE A 217 14.23 15.58 -16.72
N THR A 218 13.86 14.54 -17.48
CA THR A 218 12.53 13.95 -17.44
C THR A 218 12.66 12.46 -17.10
N LEU A 219 11.98 12.03 -16.05
CA LEU A 219 11.86 10.63 -15.64
C LEU A 219 10.43 10.13 -15.89
N TYR A 220 10.26 9.15 -16.78
CA TYR A 220 9.03 8.37 -16.86
C TYR A 220 9.23 7.12 -16.01
N THR A 221 8.33 6.86 -15.06
CA THR A 221 8.50 5.72 -14.14
C THR A 221 7.16 5.13 -13.70
N THR A 222 7.19 3.87 -13.30
CA THR A 222 6.07 3.15 -12.70
C THR A 222 5.96 3.52 -11.22
N SER A 223 5.39 4.69 -10.90
CA SER A 223 5.35 5.21 -9.54
C SER A 223 3.92 5.40 -9.02
N GLN A 224 3.73 5.19 -7.70
CA GLN A 224 2.49 5.52 -6.99
C GLN A 224 2.47 6.97 -6.49
N ASN A 225 3.63 7.67 -6.46
CA ASN A 225 3.78 9.01 -5.88
C ASN A 225 4.91 9.82 -6.54
N PRO A 226 4.72 10.27 -7.78
CA PRO A 226 5.77 10.93 -8.57
C PRO A 226 6.33 12.21 -7.93
N HIS A 227 5.54 12.95 -7.13
CA HIS A 227 6.04 14.15 -6.45
C HIS A 227 7.01 13.82 -5.31
N VAL A 228 6.75 12.75 -4.55
CA VAL A 228 7.71 12.26 -3.55
C VAL A 228 8.98 11.77 -4.24
N ALA A 229 8.84 11.08 -5.38
CA ALA A 229 9.98 10.67 -6.20
C ALA A 229 10.84 11.88 -6.61
N ARG A 230 10.23 12.95 -7.15
CA ARG A 230 10.92 14.19 -7.50
C ARG A 230 11.64 14.81 -6.30
N LEU A 231 10.93 14.93 -5.16
CA LEU A 231 11.49 15.49 -3.94
C LEU A 231 12.72 14.71 -3.47
N VAL A 232 12.62 13.39 -3.39
CA VAL A 232 13.71 12.53 -2.85
C VAL A 232 14.90 12.51 -3.80
N LEU A 233 14.67 12.41 -5.12
CA LEU A 233 15.71 12.44 -6.15
C LEU A 233 16.51 13.75 -6.12
N SER A 234 15.83 14.87 -5.82
CA SER A 234 16.46 16.18 -5.80
C SER A 234 17.12 16.49 -4.46
N ALA A 235 16.42 16.27 -3.35
CA ALA A 235 16.88 16.71 -2.03
C ALA A 235 17.97 15.81 -1.42
N PHE A 236 17.97 14.51 -1.73
CA PHE A 236 18.82 13.54 -1.05
C PHE A 236 19.81 12.83 -1.96
N TYR A 237 19.47 12.64 -3.26
CA TYR A 237 20.32 11.82 -4.13
C TYR A 237 21.22 12.65 -5.05
N ASN A 238 21.10 13.96 -5.00
CA ASN A 238 21.95 14.90 -5.76
C ASN A 238 21.92 14.65 -7.28
N ILE A 239 20.77 14.24 -7.81
CA ILE A 239 20.57 14.00 -9.26
C ILE A 239 20.40 15.32 -10.01
N ALA A 240 19.46 16.15 -9.53
CA ALA A 240 19.13 17.43 -10.14
C ALA A 240 18.49 18.37 -9.13
N GLN A 241 18.52 19.68 -9.38
CA GLN A 241 17.67 20.63 -8.66
C GLN A 241 16.20 20.34 -8.96
N GLU A 242 15.29 20.50 -8.00
CA GLU A 242 13.89 20.08 -8.14
C GLU A 242 13.18 20.70 -9.37
N HIS A 243 13.41 21.98 -9.65
CA HIS A 243 12.83 22.67 -10.81
C HIS A 243 13.46 22.26 -12.17
N LYS A 244 14.50 21.44 -12.15
CA LYS A 244 15.17 20.83 -13.30
C LYS A 244 14.85 19.36 -13.45
N LEU A 245 13.87 18.84 -12.71
CA LEU A 245 13.45 17.45 -12.76
C LEU A 245 11.92 17.35 -12.87
N ARG A 246 11.46 16.79 -13.97
CA ARG A 246 10.08 16.36 -14.16
C ARG A 246 9.97 14.86 -13.98
N VAL A 247 8.99 14.40 -13.18
CA VAL A 247 8.66 12.99 -13.02
C VAL A 247 7.25 12.74 -13.56
N VAL A 248 7.14 11.75 -14.44
CA VAL A 248 5.88 11.36 -15.08
C VAL A 248 5.61 9.89 -14.80
N ALA A 249 4.52 9.61 -14.10
CA ALA A 249 3.96 8.29 -13.98
C ALA A 249 2.74 8.20 -14.91
N PRO A 250 2.83 7.49 -16.05
CA PRO A 250 1.71 7.30 -16.97
C PRO A 250 0.69 6.30 -16.41
N ASP A 251 0.03 5.51 -17.24
CA ASP A 251 -0.74 4.36 -16.74
C ASP A 251 0.19 3.38 -16.02
N VAL A 252 -0.22 2.91 -14.85
CA VAL A 252 0.57 1.98 -14.02
C VAL A 252 -0.23 0.71 -13.77
N GLY A 253 0.37 -0.43 -14.12
CA GLY A 253 -0.23 -1.76 -14.08
C GLY A 253 -0.16 -2.45 -12.71
N GLY A 254 -0.68 -1.77 -11.67
CA GLY A 254 -0.62 -2.21 -10.28
C GLY A 254 0.63 -1.69 -9.56
N GLY A 255 0.51 -1.49 -8.26
CA GLY A 255 1.61 -1.05 -7.40
C GLY A 255 1.65 -1.85 -6.10
N PHE A 256 0.54 -1.93 -5.37
CA PHE A 256 0.33 -2.69 -4.14
C PHE A 256 1.35 -2.38 -3.02
N GLY A 257 2.05 -1.24 -3.12
CA GLY A 257 3.11 -0.81 -2.22
C GLY A 257 4.49 -0.83 -2.85
N SER A 258 4.83 -1.77 -3.73
CA SER A 258 6.19 -1.89 -4.30
C SER A 258 6.60 -0.73 -5.21
N LYS A 259 5.68 0.10 -5.68
CA LYS A 259 5.96 1.25 -6.55
C LYS A 259 5.85 2.61 -5.82
N ILE A 260 5.91 2.61 -4.49
CA ILE A 260 5.97 3.84 -3.67
C ILE A 260 7.40 4.39 -3.60
N PHE A 261 8.38 3.51 -3.54
CA PHE A 261 9.78 3.82 -3.22
C PHE A 261 10.54 4.27 -4.46
N ILE A 262 11.70 4.94 -4.23
CA ILE A 262 12.69 5.14 -5.27
C ILE A 262 13.66 3.96 -5.21
N TYR A 263 13.94 3.41 -6.36
CA TYR A 263 14.82 2.28 -6.52
C TYR A 263 16.13 2.66 -7.21
N PRO A 264 17.17 1.83 -7.06
CA PRO A 264 18.44 2.03 -7.76
C PRO A 264 18.30 2.31 -9.25
N GLU A 265 17.41 1.59 -9.93
CA GLU A 265 17.24 1.64 -11.38
C GLU A 265 16.79 3.02 -11.89
N GLU A 266 15.92 3.71 -11.13
CA GLU A 266 15.44 5.06 -11.48
C GLU A 266 16.57 6.10 -11.33
N MET A 267 17.33 6.00 -10.24
CA MET A 267 18.50 6.87 -10.00
C MET A 267 19.57 6.67 -11.08
N VAL A 268 19.89 5.40 -11.36
CA VAL A 268 20.93 5.02 -12.33
C VAL A 268 20.51 5.42 -13.74
N ALA A 269 19.23 5.25 -14.12
CA ALA A 269 18.75 5.68 -15.43
C ALA A 269 18.92 7.19 -15.64
N LEU A 270 18.57 8.02 -14.63
CA LEU A 270 18.77 9.48 -14.68
C LEU A 270 20.24 9.83 -14.82
N TRP A 271 21.09 9.30 -13.93
CA TRP A 271 22.53 9.53 -13.97
C TRP A 271 23.15 9.07 -15.30
N ALA A 272 22.78 7.87 -15.77
CA ALA A 272 23.29 7.30 -17.01
C ALA A 272 22.86 8.13 -18.22
N SER A 273 21.62 8.65 -18.28
CA SER A 273 21.15 9.46 -19.41
C SER A 273 22.01 10.72 -19.61
N LYS A 274 22.44 11.36 -18.52
CA LYS A 274 23.39 12.46 -18.56
C LYS A 274 24.79 12.04 -19.02
N LYS A 275 25.27 10.86 -18.54
CA LYS A 275 26.61 10.34 -18.91
C LYS A 275 26.73 10.00 -20.38
N VAL A 276 25.69 9.39 -20.96
CA VAL A 276 25.73 8.95 -22.37
C VAL A 276 25.14 9.98 -23.33
N GLY A 277 24.53 11.07 -22.82
CA GLY A 277 23.90 12.13 -23.65
C GLY A 277 22.69 11.67 -24.44
N ARG A 278 22.01 10.59 -24.01
CA ARG A 278 20.88 9.96 -24.71
C ARG A 278 19.84 9.46 -23.69
N PRO A 279 18.56 9.36 -24.09
CA PRO A 279 17.56 8.75 -23.24
C PRO A 279 17.92 7.30 -22.94
N VAL A 280 17.76 6.89 -21.66
CA VAL A 280 18.06 5.53 -21.18
C VAL A 280 16.78 4.91 -20.63
N LYS A 281 16.39 3.77 -21.18
CA LYS A 281 15.25 2.95 -20.75
C LYS A 281 15.72 1.68 -20.08
N TRP A 282 15.17 1.41 -18.89
CA TRP A 282 15.22 0.12 -18.24
C TRP A 282 13.82 -0.43 -18.07
N THR A 283 13.64 -1.72 -18.34
CA THR A 283 12.39 -2.44 -18.07
C THR A 283 12.76 -3.76 -17.41
N GLY A 284 12.36 -3.91 -16.16
CA GLY A 284 12.54 -5.12 -15.38
C GLY A 284 11.80 -6.32 -15.99
N ASP A 285 12.36 -7.50 -15.86
CA ASP A 285 11.63 -8.73 -16.07
C ASP A 285 11.02 -9.27 -14.77
N ARG A 286 10.28 -10.37 -14.84
CA ARG A 286 9.60 -10.92 -13.66
C ARG A 286 10.59 -11.46 -12.62
N THR A 287 11.70 -12.06 -13.05
CA THR A 287 12.74 -12.54 -12.13
C THR A 287 13.44 -11.37 -11.44
N GLU A 288 13.75 -10.30 -12.17
CA GLU A 288 14.27 -9.07 -11.56
C GLU A 288 13.28 -8.49 -10.52
N ALA A 289 11.96 -8.50 -10.81
CA ALA A 289 10.96 -8.04 -9.85
C ALA A 289 10.98 -8.86 -8.54
N PHE A 290 11.10 -10.19 -8.61
CA PHE A 290 11.26 -11.02 -7.41
C PHE A 290 12.54 -10.70 -6.63
N LEU A 291 13.63 -10.38 -7.31
CA LEU A 291 14.95 -10.16 -6.72
C LEU A 291 15.20 -8.72 -6.26
N THR A 292 14.38 -7.75 -6.66
CA THR A 292 14.68 -6.32 -6.43
C THR A 292 13.52 -5.45 -5.98
N ASP A 293 12.26 -5.84 -6.22
CA ASP A 293 11.11 -5.11 -5.67
C ASP A 293 11.06 -5.32 -4.15
N ALA A 294 10.76 -4.28 -3.39
CA ALA A 294 10.61 -4.40 -1.95
C ALA A 294 9.56 -5.47 -1.61
N HIS A 295 9.95 -6.40 -0.75
CA HIS A 295 9.07 -7.44 -0.22
C HIS A 295 8.16 -6.87 0.88
N GLY A 296 7.20 -7.65 1.37
CA GLY A 296 6.32 -7.29 2.47
C GLY A 296 6.31 -8.29 3.61
N ARG A 297 5.77 -7.89 4.78
CA ARG A 297 5.58 -8.69 5.99
C ARG A 297 6.91 -9.09 6.64
N ASP A 298 7.12 -10.43 6.88
CA ASP A 298 8.32 -11.05 7.47
C ASP A 298 8.51 -10.72 8.95
N HIS A 299 7.52 -11.09 9.78
CA HIS A 299 7.54 -10.93 11.22
C HIS A 299 7.54 -12.27 11.95
N LEU A 300 8.35 -12.37 13.01
CA LEU A 300 8.24 -13.39 14.06
C LEU A 300 7.73 -12.73 15.34
N THR A 301 6.55 -13.14 15.78
CA THR A 301 5.84 -12.48 16.88
C THR A 301 5.49 -13.46 17.97
N LYS A 302 5.86 -13.15 19.21
CA LYS A 302 5.28 -13.77 20.41
C LYS A 302 4.20 -12.83 20.92
N ALA A 303 2.96 -13.31 21.02
CA ALA A 303 1.81 -12.52 21.46
C ALA A 303 1.05 -13.23 22.56
N GLU A 304 0.64 -12.45 23.57
CA GLU A 304 -0.07 -12.94 24.75
C GLU A 304 -1.26 -12.03 25.06
N MET A 305 -2.42 -12.62 25.37
CA MET A 305 -3.63 -11.88 25.72
C MET A 305 -4.19 -12.35 27.05
N ALA A 306 -4.45 -11.41 27.96
CA ALA A 306 -4.96 -11.65 29.29
C ALA A 306 -6.46 -11.40 29.40
N PHE A 307 -7.18 -12.28 30.10
CA PHE A 307 -8.62 -12.21 30.29
C PHE A 307 -8.97 -12.28 31.78
N ASP A 308 -10.00 -11.54 32.19
CA ASP A 308 -10.62 -11.66 33.51
C ASP A 308 -11.54 -12.92 33.60
N LYS A 309 -12.14 -13.12 34.77
CA LYS A 309 -13.09 -14.24 35.03
C LYS A 309 -14.36 -14.17 34.16
N ASP A 310 -14.69 -13.00 33.63
CA ASP A 310 -15.86 -12.77 32.78
C ASP A 310 -15.50 -12.80 31.29
N ASN A 311 -14.28 -13.24 30.92
CA ASN A 311 -13.75 -13.28 29.57
C ASN A 311 -13.66 -11.90 28.88
N LYS A 312 -13.45 -10.83 29.69
CA LYS A 312 -13.06 -9.52 29.18
C LYS A 312 -11.55 -9.46 29.01
N VAL A 313 -11.08 -8.92 27.88
CA VAL A 313 -9.66 -8.68 27.65
C VAL A 313 -9.17 -7.59 28.60
N THR A 314 -8.14 -7.87 29.36
CA THR A 314 -7.54 -6.95 30.34
C THR A 314 -6.16 -6.47 29.91
N GLY A 315 -5.46 -7.22 29.04
CA GLY A 315 -4.14 -6.83 28.57
C GLY A 315 -3.70 -7.58 27.31
N LEU A 316 -2.85 -6.94 26.53
CA LEU A 316 -2.17 -7.51 25.37
C LEU A 316 -0.68 -7.20 25.46
N ARG A 317 0.16 -8.22 25.34
CA ARG A 317 1.61 -8.12 25.27
C ARG A 317 2.09 -8.72 23.96
N VAL A 318 2.89 -7.97 23.21
CA VAL A 318 3.41 -8.38 21.89
C VAL A 318 4.91 -8.10 21.81
N LYS A 319 5.68 -9.10 21.39
CA LYS A 319 7.09 -8.93 21.04
C LYS A 319 7.31 -9.44 19.63
N THR A 320 7.73 -8.54 18.73
CA THR A 320 7.92 -8.82 17.31
C THR A 320 9.37 -8.58 16.90
N TYR A 321 9.94 -9.55 16.20
CA TYR A 321 11.13 -9.37 15.40
C TYR A 321 10.68 -9.14 13.95
N ALA A 322 11.11 -8.02 13.34
CA ALA A 322 10.76 -7.64 11.97
C ALA A 322 12.00 -7.61 11.08
N ASN A 323 11.98 -8.36 9.99
CA ASN A 323 13.06 -8.37 9.01
C ASN A 323 12.90 -7.21 8.03
N LEU A 324 13.88 -6.32 7.92
CA LEU A 324 13.87 -5.24 6.93
C LEU A 324 14.77 -5.51 5.72
N GLY A 325 15.33 -6.72 5.62
CA GLY A 325 16.24 -7.11 4.54
C GLY A 325 17.62 -6.47 4.66
N ALA A 326 18.33 -6.36 3.56
CA ALA A 326 19.73 -5.90 3.55
C ALA A 326 19.88 -4.39 3.75
N TYR A 327 18.84 -3.62 3.48
CA TYR A 327 18.83 -2.15 3.57
C TYR A 327 17.45 -1.64 3.95
N MET A 328 17.41 -0.42 4.47
CA MET A 328 16.16 0.24 4.77
C MET A 328 15.63 1.01 3.56
N SER A 329 14.47 0.61 3.06
CA SER A 329 13.72 1.31 2.02
C SER A 329 13.01 2.55 2.60
N LEU A 330 12.35 3.34 1.77
CA LEU A 330 11.88 4.69 2.09
C LEU A 330 10.96 4.77 3.32
N PHE A 331 10.07 3.78 3.53
CA PHE A 331 9.13 3.74 4.66
C PHE A 331 9.24 2.48 5.52
N SER A 332 10.25 1.63 5.27
CA SER A 332 10.40 0.32 5.89
C SER A 332 10.31 0.34 7.41
N SER A 333 10.87 1.36 8.07
CA SER A 333 10.87 1.48 9.54
C SER A 333 9.49 1.68 10.14
N SER A 334 8.58 2.35 9.43
CA SER A 334 7.23 2.66 9.92
C SER A 334 6.28 1.46 9.86
N VAL A 335 6.54 0.50 8.95
CA VAL A 335 5.65 -0.64 8.73
C VAL A 335 5.52 -1.52 9.98
N PRO A 336 6.60 -2.04 10.59
CA PRO A 336 6.51 -2.86 11.79
C PRO A 336 6.31 -2.08 13.08
N THR A 337 6.40 -0.74 13.06
CA THR A 337 6.21 0.12 14.23
C THR A 337 4.85 0.80 14.20
N TYR A 338 4.78 2.03 13.72
CA TYR A 338 3.55 2.83 13.79
C TYR A 338 2.39 2.28 12.95
N LEU A 339 2.65 1.66 11.79
CA LEU A 339 1.58 1.12 10.96
C LEU A 339 1.04 -0.22 11.48
N TYR A 340 1.81 -0.93 12.29
CA TYR A 340 1.47 -2.19 12.93
C TYR A 340 0.97 -2.01 14.36
N ALA A 341 1.84 -1.52 15.26
CA ALA A 341 1.60 -1.60 16.68
C ALA A 341 0.50 -0.65 17.19
N THR A 342 0.26 0.46 16.49
CA THR A 342 -0.85 1.38 16.84
C THR A 342 -2.23 0.79 16.56
N LEU A 343 -2.33 -0.32 15.83
CA LEU A 343 -3.59 -1.02 15.54
C LEU A 343 -3.75 -2.36 16.26
N LEU A 344 -2.87 -2.67 17.21
CA LEU A 344 -2.99 -3.88 18.04
C LEU A 344 -4.20 -3.90 18.98
N SER A 345 -4.92 -2.78 19.15
CA SER A 345 -6.23 -2.80 19.80
C SER A 345 -7.29 -3.52 18.94
N GLY A 346 -7.12 -3.53 17.61
CA GLY A 346 -8.15 -4.06 16.73
C GLY A 346 -9.49 -3.36 16.95
N GLN A 347 -10.60 -4.08 16.88
CA GLN A 347 -11.93 -3.59 17.22
C GLN A 347 -12.25 -3.69 18.73
N TYR A 348 -11.26 -4.05 19.56
CA TYR A 348 -11.50 -4.45 20.94
C TYR A 348 -11.11 -3.37 21.96
N ASN A 349 -11.89 -3.29 23.02
CA ASN A 349 -11.58 -2.46 24.19
C ASN A 349 -10.54 -3.18 25.05
N ILE A 350 -9.26 -3.00 24.72
CA ILE A 350 -8.12 -3.54 25.45
C ILE A 350 -7.50 -2.40 26.28
N PRO A 351 -7.66 -2.40 27.61
CA PRO A 351 -7.23 -1.26 28.42
C PRO A 351 -5.71 -1.14 28.59
N ASN A 352 -4.97 -2.24 28.48
CA ASN A 352 -3.52 -2.25 28.65
C ASN A 352 -2.84 -2.98 27.50
N ILE A 353 -1.99 -2.29 26.76
CA ILE A 353 -1.20 -2.84 25.65
C ILE A 353 0.24 -2.46 25.87
N PHE A 354 1.14 -3.43 25.66
CA PHE A 354 2.56 -3.19 25.53
C PHE A 354 3.09 -3.97 24.34
N ALA A 355 3.73 -3.27 23.40
CA ALA A 355 4.36 -3.89 22.25
C ALA A 355 5.83 -3.47 22.12
N GLU A 356 6.71 -4.46 21.93
CA GLU A 356 8.13 -4.32 21.63
C GLU A 356 8.38 -4.79 20.20
N VAL A 357 9.06 -3.98 19.40
CA VAL A 357 9.44 -4.31 18.02
C VAL A 357 10.95 -4.15 17.85
N ILE A 358 11.61 -5.26 17.55
CA ILE A 358 13.03 -5.33 17.24
C ILE A 358 13.17 -5.54 15.72
N SER A 359 13.66 -4.53 15.01
CA SER A 359 13.89 -4.67 13.58
C SER A 359 15.33 -5.02 13.27
N VAL A 360 15.51 -5.91 12.30
CA VAL A 360 16.82 -6.50 12.00
C VAL A 360 17.15 -6.46 10.51
N TYR A 361 18.43 -6.38 10.21
CA TYR A 361 18.99 -6.62 8.88
C TYR A 361 19.15 -8.11 8.60
N SER A 362 18.97 -8.51 7.35
CA SER A 362 19.32 -9.85 6.85
C SER A 362 19.81 -9.75 5.38
N ASN A 363 20.52 -10.78 4.89
CA ASN A 363 21.02 -10.82 3.50
C ASN A 363 19.91 -11.18 2.51
N THR A 364 18.82 -10.41 2.51
CA THR A 364 17.64 -10.60 1.65
C THR A 364 17.24 -9.27 1.01
N VAL A 365 16.36 -9.30 0.03
CA VAL A 365 15.76 -8.10 -0.57
C VAL A 365 15.17 -7.22 0.55
N PRO A 366 15.26 -5.88 0.48
CA PRO A 366 14.61 -4.99 1.44
C PRO A 366 13.11 -5.24 1.59
N VAL A 367 12.60 -5.05 2.80
CA VAL A 367 11.17 -5.17 3.13
C VAL A 367 10.59 -3.78 3.37
N ASP A 368 9.41 -3.51 2.78
CA ASP A 368 8.68 -2.27 2.98
C ASP A 368 7.16 -2.52 2.84
N ALA A 369 6.39 -1.51 2.51
CA ALA A 369 4.95 -1.59 2.42
C ALA A 369 4.47 -2.57 1.34
N TYR A 370 3.63 -3.50 1.74
CA TYR A 370 2.76 -4.31 0.89
C TYR A 370 1.33 -4.12 1.35
N ARG A 371 0.36 -4.09 0.44
CA ARG A 371 -1.06 -3.75 0.65
C ARG A 371 -1.56 -4.02 2.07
N GLY A 372 -1.91 -2.94 2.78
CA GLY A 372 -2.24 -2.95 4.21
C GLY A 372 -1.11 -2.49 5.13
N ALA A 373 0.17 -2.79 4.83
CA ALA A 373 1.37 -2.26 5.50
C ALA A 373 1.26 -2.16 7.04
N GLY A 374 1.50 -3.25 7.74
CA GLY A 374 1.40 -3.32 9.21
C GLY A 374 0.00 -3.68 9.74
N ARG A 375 -1.08 -3.23 9.07
CA ARG A 375 -2.47 -3.54 9.50
C ARG A 375 -2.84 -5.01 9.34
N PRO A 376 -2.49 -5.71 8.23
CA PRO A 376 -2.71 -7.16 8.12
C PRO A 376 -1.98 -7.94 9.19
N GLU A 377 -0.75 -7.53 9.53
CA GLU A 377 0.06 -8.14 10.58
C GLU A 377 -0.58 -7.95 11.95
N ALA A 378 -1.06 -6.74 12.27
CA ALA A 378 -1.76 -6.44 13.52
C ALA A 378 -3.08 -7.21 13.64
N SER A 379 -3.90 -7.17 12.59
CA SER A 379 -5.17 -7.91 12.53
C SER A 379 -4.94 -9.41 12.70
N PHE A 380 -3.93 -9.97 12.03
CA PHE A 380 -3.59 -11.38 12.15
C PHE A 380 -3.23 -11.76 13.59
N VAL A 381 -2.37 -10.99 14.26
CA VAL A 381 -1.99 -11.24 15.66
C VAL A 381 -3.19 -11.23 16.58
N VAL A 382 -4.01 -10.17 16.51
CA VAL A 382 -5.16 -9.99 17.41
C VAL A 382 -6.23 -11.05 17.15
N GLU A 383 -6.57 -11.30 15.90
CA GLU A 383 -7.64 -12.23 15.52
C GLU A 383 -7.26 -13.70 15.74
N ARG A 384 -5.98 -14.05 15.60
CA ARG A 384 -5.47 -15.37 15.97
C ARG A 384 -5.55 -15.61 17.49
N LEU A 385 -5.22 -14.58 18.31
CA LEU A 385 -5.36 -14.65 19.77
C LEU A 385 -6.82 -14.78 20.19
N MET A 386 -7.73 -13.96 19.64
CA MET A 386 -9.16 -14.02 19.95
C MET A 386 -9.77 -15.38 19.61
N GLU A 387 -9.41 -15.95 18.46
CA GLU A 387 -9.90 -17.27 18.04
C GLU A 387 -9.36 -18.39 18.96
N THR A 388 -8.07 -18.34 19.29
CA THR A 388 -7.44 -19.29 20.20
C THR A 388 -8.04 -19.19 21.60
N ALA A 389 -8.27 -17.96 22.07
CA ALA A 389 -8.92 -17.71 23.35
C ALA A 389 -10.33 -18.29 23.41
N ALA A 390 -11.14 -18.07 22.36
CA ALA A 390 -12.50 -18.60 22.29
C ALA A 390 -12.52 -20.12 22.48
N ARG A 391 -11.60 -20.86 21.84
CA ARG A 391 -11.47 -22.30 21.98
C ARG A 391 -10.99 -22.73 23.37
N GLN A 392 -9.98 -22.08 23.94
CA GLN A 392 -9.46 -22.38 25.28
C GLN A 392 -10.48 -22.10 26.37
N LEU A 393 -11.21 -20.98 26.26
CA LEU A 393 -12.25 -20.56 27.18
C LEU A 393 -13.58 -21.28 26.96
N LYS A 394 -13.71 -22.06 25.86
CA LYS A 394 -14.94 -22.74 25.42
C LYS A 394 -16.12 -21.78 25.25
N VAL A 395 -15.86 -20.64 24.65
CA VAL A 395 -16.84 -19.59 24.31
C VAL A 395 -16.95 -19.53 22.79
N ASP A 396 -18.13 -19.23 22.27
CA ASP A 396 -18.32 -19.01 20.85
C ASP A 396 -17.42 -17.86 20.35
N PRO A 397 -16.68 -18.04 19.23
CA PRO A 397 -15.74 -17.01 18.74
C PRO A 397 -16.40 -15.66 18.41
N ALA A 398 -17.61 -15.65 17.89
CA ALA A 398 -18.33 -14.39 17.60
C ALA A 398 -18.78 -13.71 18.91
N GLU A 399 -19.27 -14.48 19.88
CA GLU A 399 -19.70 -13.95 21.17
C GLU A 399 -18.53 -13.41 22.01
N LEU A 400 -17.35 -14.06 21.98
CA LEU A 400 -16.16 -13.53 22.65
C LEU A 400 -15.75 -12.16 22.06
N ARG A 401 -15.81 -12.01 20.72
CA ARG A 401 -15.53 -10.76 20.02
C ARG A 401 -16.53 -9.68 20.40
N ARG A 402 -17.83 -9.98 20.30
CA ARG A 402 -18.93 -9.08 20.66
C ARG A 402 -18.81 -8.54 22.08
N LYS A 403 -18.48 -9.40 23.02
CA LYS A 403 -18.27 -9.07 24.43
C LYS A 403 -17.17 -8.04 24.63
N ASN A 404 -16.17 -8.00 23.77
CA ASN A 404 -14.98 -7.18 23.89
C ASN A 404 -14.93 -6.00 22.91
N PHE A 405 -15.91 -5.85 22.02
CA PHE A 405 -15.94 -4.73 21.08
C PHE A 405 -15.97 -3.37 21.77
N ILE A 406 -15.31 -2.40 21.13
CA ILE A 406 -15.49 -0.98 21.40
C ILE A 406 -16.90 -0.59 20.95
N THR A 407 -17.68 0.02 21.84
CA THR A 407 -19.07 0.41 21.58
C THR A 407 -19.34 1.89 21.81
N GLN A 408 -18.32 2.63 22.26
CA GLN A 408 -18.41 4.07 22.50
C GLN A 408 -17.35 4.81 21.69
N PHE A 409 -17.75 5.84 20.99
CA PHE A 409 -16.89 6.66 20.13
C PHE A 409 -17.05 8.15 20.45
N PRO A 410 -16.00 8.98 20.30
CA PRO A 410 -14.65 8.55 19.91
C PRO A 410 -14.00 7.69 21.01
N HIS A 411 -13.15 6.73 20.61
CA HIS A 411 -12.45 5.84 21.53
C HIS A 411 -10.93 6.00 21.40
N GLN A 412 -10.28 6.38 22.52
CA GLN A 412 -8.83 6.47 22.58
C GLN A 412 -8.24 5.10 22.95
N THR A 413 -7.42 4.54 22.07
CA THR A 413 -6.66 3.29 22.36
C THR A 413 -5.43 3.59 23.21
N PRO A 414 -4.87 2.59 23.93
CA PRO A 414 -3.61 2.75 24.67
C PRO A 414 -2.40 2.97 23.75
N VAL A 415 -2.55 2.75 22.43
CA VAL A 415 -1.48 2.79 21.43
C VAL A 415 -1.73 3.88 20.39
N ILE A 416 -1.95 5.10 20.83
CA ILE A 416 -2.04 6.36 20.05
C ILE A 416 -3.38 6.57 19.33
N MET A 417 -3.93 5.58 18.64
CA MET A 417 -5.08 5.80 17.75
C MET A 417 -6.35 6.22 18.52
N ALA A 418 -7.03 7.25 18.01
CA ALA A 418 -8.33 7.69 18.45
C ALA A 418 -9.38 7.35 17.39
N TYR A 419 -10.09 6.24 17.56
CA TYR A 419 -11.14 5.81 16.64
C TYR A 419 -12.32 6.74 16.70
N ASP A 420 -12.70 7.29 15.56
CA ASP A 420 -13.71 8.36 15.46
C ASP A 420 -15.14 7.84 15.54
N ILE A 421 -15.48 6.78 14.82
CA ILE A 421 -16.81 6.18 14.73
C ILE A 421 -16.74 4.72 14.25
N GLY A 422 -17.72 3.90 14.65
CA GLY A 422 -17.89 2.52 14.16
C GLY A 422 -19.12 1.85 14.74
N ASP A 423 -19.58 0.79 14.06
CA ASP A 423 -20.56 -0.17 14.57
C ASP A 423 -20.08 -1.58 14.23
N PHE A 424 -19.22 -2.12 15.08
CA PHE A 424 -18.58 -3.42 14.87
C PHE A 424 -19.58 -4.58 15.00
N ASN A 425 -20.63 -4.41 15.80
CA ASN A 425 -21.69 -5.39 15.90
C ASN A 425 -22.48 -5.51 14.60
N ALA A 426 -22.80 -4.41 13.95
CA ALA A 426 -23.56 -4.43 12.69
C ALA A 426 -22.81 -5.19 11.59
N SER A 427 -21.49 -5.00 11.45
CA SER A 427 -20.68 -5.75 10.49
C SER A 427 -20.60 -7.24 10.80
N LEU A 428 -20.40 -7.59 12.09
CA LEU A 428 -20.39 -8.99 12.52
C LEU A 428 -21.76 -9.67 12.30
N ASP A 429 -22.87 -9.00 12.64
CA ASP A 429 -24.21 -9.52 12.44
C ASP A 429 -24.52 -9.74 10.94
N ALA A 430 -24.13 -8.82 10.08
CA ALA A 430 -24.28 -8.95 8.65
C ALA A 430 -23.51 -10.16 8.11
N ALA A 431 -22.26 -10.34 8.53
CA ALA A 431 -21.44 -11.47 8.13
C ALA A 431 -22.01 -12.80 8.64
N MET A 432 -22.40 -12.87 9.92
CA MET A 432 -23.00 -14.07 10.52
C MET A 432 -24.30 -14.49 9.81
N LYS A 433 -25.14 -13.53 9.48
CA LYS A 433 -26.39 -13.77 8.73
C LYS A 433 -26.09 -14.31 7.32
N ALA A 434 -25.14 -13.71 6.62
CA ALA A 434 -24.85 -14.05 5.22
C ALA A 434 -24.21 -15.45 5.06
N ILE A 435 -23.45 -15.93 6.08
CA ILE A 435 -22.85 -17.27 6.07
C ILE A 435 -23.76 -18.34 6.70
N ASP A 436 -24.89 -17.96 7.29
CA ASP A 436 -25.72 -18.84 8.13
C ASP A 436 -24.87 -19.44 9.29
N TYR A 437 -24.33 -18.55 10.11
CA TYR A 437 -23.45 -18.93 11.21
C TYR A 437 -24.10 -19.93 12.19
N ALA A 438 -25.37 -19.73 12.52
CA ALA A 438 -26.14 -20.59 13.42
C ALA A 438 -26.26 -22.03 12.89
N GLY A 439 -26.35 -22.22 11.57
CA GLY A 439 -26.42 -23.54 10.92
C GLY A 439 -25.06 -24.26 10.85
N PHE A 440 -23.95 -23.62 11.22
CA PHE A 440 -22.61 -24.20 11.04
C PHE A 440 -22.39 -25.50 11.81
N ALA A 441 -22.86 -25.60 13.06
CA ALA A 441 -22.69 -26.82 13.87
C ALA A 441 -23.28 -28.06 13.19
N ALA A 442 -24.45 -27.93 12.56
CA ALA A 442 -25.08 -29.01 11.80
C ALA A 442 -24.26 -29.38 10.55
N ARG A 443 -23.77 -28.35 9.81
CA ARG A 443 -22.91 -28.57 8.63
C ARG A 443 -21.58 -29.25 9.01
N LYS A 444 -20.95 -28.87 10.13
CA LYS A 444 -19.73 -29.48 10.64
C LYS A 444 -19.97 -30.95 11.02
N ALA A 445 -21.06 -31.23 11.71
CA ALA A 445 -21.44 -32.62 12.08
C ALA A 445 -21.70 -33.48 10.84
N LYS A 446 -22.39 -32.97 9.81
CA LYS A 446 -22.61 -33.67 8.55
C LYS A 446 -21.28 -33.97 7.84
N ALA A 447 -20.41 -32.99 7.69
CA ALA A 447 -19.09 -33.17 7.07
C ALA A 447 -18.25 -34.23 7.79
N LYS A 448 -18.29 -34.24 9.12
CA LYS A 448 -17.62 -35.28 9.94
C LYS A 448 -18.15 -36.69 9.66
N GLY A 449 -19.48 -36.82 9.46
CA GLY A 449 -20.10 -38.09 9.06
C GLY A 449 -19.68 -38.55 7.66
N GLU A 450 -19.21 -37.65 6.82
CA GLU A 450 -18.67 -37.89 5.47
C GLU A 450 -17.12 -38.07 5.49
N GLY A 451 -16.49 -38.09 6.66
CA GLY A 451 -15.05 -38.24 6.80
C GLY A 451 -14.23 -36.99 6.52
N LYS A 452 -14.88 -35.79 6.48
CA LYS A 452 -14.25 -34.53 6.19
C LYS A 452 -14.09 -33.67 7.44
N LEU A 453 -13.01 -32.87 7.47
CA LEU A 453 -12.77 -31.89 8.52
C LEU A 453 -13.30 -30.53 8.06
N ARG A 454 -14.29 -29.98 8.78
CA ARG A 454 -14.88 -28.68 8.45
C ARG A 454 -14.69 -27.69 9.59
N GLY A 455 -14.29 -26.48 9.25
CA GLY A 455 -14.07 -25.40 10.22
C GLY A 455 -14.61 -24.07 9.75
N ILE A 456 -14.86 -23.20 10.73
CA ILE A 456 -15.26 -21.80 10.51
C ILE A 456 -14.29 -20.87 11.23
N GLY A 457 -13.92 -19.77 10.59
CA GLY A 457 -13.01 -18.77 11.15
C GLY A 457 -13.59 -17.36 11.02
N VAL A 458 -13.49 -16.59 12.07
CA VAL A 458 -13.94 -15.20 12.15
C VAL A 458 -12.72 -14.29 12.21
N SER A 459 -12.80 -13.14 11.53
CA SER A 459 -11.82 -12.04 11.60
C SER A 459 -12.55 -10.70 11.61
N CYS A 460 -12.30 -9.90 12.63
CA CYS A 460 -12.87 -8.56 12.79
C CYS A 460 -11.76 -7.51 12.72
N TYR A 461 -11.56 -6.93 11.54
CA TYR A 461 -10.46 -6.00 11.29
C TYR A 461 -10.87 -4.53 11.38
N ILE A 462 -9.90 -3.68 11.66
CA ILE A 462 -9.97 -2.22 11.51
C ILE A 462 -8.72 -1.74 10.78
N GLU A 463 -8.87 -0.67 10.00
CA GLU A 463 -7.77 -0.02 9.30
C GLU A 463 -7.69 1.45 9.72
N ALA A 464 -6.50 2.02 9.79
CA ALA A 464 -6.28 3.46 9.84
C ALA A 464 -5.90 3.95 8.44
N CYS A 465 -6.83 4.62 7.78
CA CYS A 465 -6.70 5.13 6.43
C CYS A 465 -6.22 6.59 6.38
N GLY A 466 -5.68 6.98 5.23
CA GLY A 466 -5.28 8.34 4.94
C GLY A 466 -3.85 8.65 5.32
N ILE A 467 -3.31 8.00 6.34
CA ILE A 467 -1.98 8.23 6.90
C ILE A 467 -1.75 9.74 7.12
N ALA A 468 -2.76 10.43 7.66
CA ALA A 468 -2.84 11.86 7.94
C ALA A 468 -3.65 12.03 9.24
N PRO A 469 -3.46 13.06 10.00
CA PRO A 469 -2.96 14.41 9.67
C PRO A 469 -1.43 14.52 9.67
N SER A 470 -0.90 15.46 8.89
CA SER A 470 0.54 15.71 8.73
C SER A 470 1.25 15.96 10.06
N LYS A 471 0.62 16.72 10.95
CA LYS A 471 1.20 17.02 12.28
C LYS A 471 1.37 15.76 13.13
N ALA A 472 0.39 14.84 13.10
CA ALA A 472 0.47 13.60 13.87
C ALA A 472 1.57 12.69 13.32
N VAL A 473 1.58 12.42 12.01
CA VAL A 473 2.61 11.55 11.43
C VAL A 473 4.01 12.16 11.51
N GLY A 474 4.13 13.49 11.44
CA GLY A 474 5.40 14.20 11.66
C GLY A 474 5.93 13.98 13.09
N SER A 475 5.06 14.02 14.10
CA SER A 475 5.45 13.72 15.49
C SER A 475 5.87 12.26 15.71
N LEU A 476 5.49 11.38 14.79
CA LEU A 476 5.85 9.95 14.78
C LEU A 476 7.08 9.63 13.91
N GLY A 477 7.76 10.65 13.39
CA GLY A 477 9.01 10.50 12.64
C GLY A 477 8.91 10.59 11.11
N ALA A 478 7.73 10.82 10.54
CA ALA A 478 7.61 11.03 9.10
C ALA A 478 8.34 12.31 8.66
N GLY A 479 9.19 12.19 7.65
CA GLY A 479 9.98 13.30 7.11
C GLY A 479 9.19 14.28 6.23
N VAL A 480 7.90 14.01 5.98
CA VAL A 480 7.04 14.81 5.09
C VAL A 480 5.59 14.77 5.58
N GLY A 481 4.86 15.88 5.43
CA GLY A 481 3.42 15.95 5.68
C GLY A 481 2.63 15.18 4.62
N LEU A 482 1.50 14.59 5.03
CA LEU A 482 0.72 13.68 4.19
C LEU A 482 -0.62 14.30 3.74
N TRP A 483 -0.62 15.62 3.49
CA TRP A 483 -1.73 16.36 2.90
C TRP A 483 -1.91 16.05 1.40
N GLU A 484 -2.97 16.57 0.78
CA GLU A 484 -3.21 16.45 -0.67
C GLU A 484 -3.65 17.78 -1.26
N SER A 485 -3.36 17.98 -2.54
CA SER A 485 -3.84 19.13 -3.31
C SER A 485 -4.73 18.71 -4.48
N ALA A 486 -5.63 19.61 -4.86
CA ALA A 486 -6.37 19.49 -6.09
C ALA A 486 -6.61 20.86 -6.71
N GLU A 487 -6.66 20.89 -8.04
CA GLU A 487 -7.07 22.04 -8.82
C GLU A 487 -8.23 21.63 -9.73
N VAL A 488 -9.30 22.42 -9.77
CA VAL A 488 -10.42 22.27 -10.70
C VAL A 488 -10.39 23.40 -11.68
N ARG A 489 -10.29 23.09 -12.97
CA ARG A 489 -10.33 24.01 -14.10
C ARG A 489 -11.59 23.81 -14.91
N VAL A 490 -12.40 24.83 -15.04
CA VAL A 490 -13.51 24.84 -16.00
C VAL A 490 -13.06 25.63 -17.22
N ASN A 491 -13.08 24.99 -18.38
CA ASN A 491 -12.73 25.65 -19.65
C ASN A 491 -13.89 26.52 -20.18
N PRO A 492 -13.65 27.50 -21.04
CA PRO A 492 -14.71 28.42 -21.57
C PRO A 492 -15.90 27.72 -22.21
N VAL A 493 -15.72 26.48 -22.71
CA VAL A 493 -16.77 25.68 -23.35
C VAL A 493 -17.52 24.77 -22.39
N GLY A 494 -17.24 24.84 -21.07
CA GLY A 494 -17.87 24.04 -20.02
C GLY A 494 -17.26 22.66 -19.78
N THR A 495 -16.17 22.29 -20.45
CA THR A 495 -15.41 21.07 -20.08
C THR A 495 -14.57 21.31 -18.83
N ILE A 496 -14.34 20.25 -18.05
CA ILE A 496 -13.70 20.36 -16.73
C ILE A 496 -12.47 19.45 -16.67
N GLU A 497 -11.37 20.02 -16.19
CA GLU A 497 -10.17 19.27 -15.84
C GLU A 497 -9.96 19.33 -14.33
N VAL A 498 -9.72 18.17 -13.73
CA VAL A 498 -9.33 18.04 -12.32
C VAL A 498 -7.89 17.56 -12.24
N LEU A 499 -7.02 18.39 -11.68
CA LEU A 499 -5.63 18.05 -11.45
C LEU A 499 -5.48 17.64 -10.00
N THR A 500 -4.91 16.46 -9.75
CA THR A 500 -4.79 15.89 -8.40
C THR A 500 -3.47 15.18 -8.20
N GLY A 501 -2.93 15.27 -6.98
CA GLY A 501 -1.74 14.52 -6.59
C GLY A 501 -2.00 13.03 -6.37
N SER A 502 -3.26 12.62 -6.19
CA SER A 502 -3.64 11.21 -6.05
C SER A 502 -3.51 10.49 -7.40
N HIS A 503 -2.53 9.60 -7.52
CA HIS A 503 -2.23 8.87 -8.75
C HIS A 503 -2.98 7.53 -8.84
N SER A 504 -3.54 7.21 -10.01
CA SER A 504 -4.21 5.92 -10.25
C SER A 504 -3.21 4.88 -10.77
N HIS A 505 -3.33 3.66 -10.24
CA HIS A 505 -2.63 2.48 -10.75
C HIS A 505 -3.58 1.26 -10.82
N GLY A 506 -4.84 1.54 -11.21
CA GLY A 506 -5.90 0.58 -11.45
C GLY A 506 -7.13 0.68 -10.54
N GLN A 507 -7.16 1.59 -9.55
CA GLN A 507 -8.22 1.66 -8.54
C GLN A 507 -9.51 2.38 -9.00
N GLY A 508 -9.55 2.91 -10.23
CA GLY A 508 -10.74 3.57 -10.74
C GLY A 508 -10.89 5.05 -10.32
N HIS A 509 -9.79 5.74 -10.01
CA HIS A 509 -9.82 7.13 -9.56
C HIS A 509 -10.39 8.06 -10.63
N GLU A 510 -10.10 7.85 -11.91
CA GLU A 510 -10.63 8.70 -12.98
C GLU A 510 -12.16 8.67 -12.99
N THR A 511 -12.77 7.52 -12.74
CA THR A 511 -14.22 7.38 -12.67
C THR A 511 -14.78 8.00 -11.39
N THR A 512 -14.26 7.61 -10.21
CA THR A 512 -14.81 8.07 -8.92
C THR A 512 -14.64 9.58 -8.72
N PHE A 513 -13.55 10.17 -9.20
CA PHE A 513 -13.33 11.62 -9.11
C PHE A 513 -14.23 12.39 -10.07
N CYS A 514 -14.49 11.85 -11.28
CA CYS A 514 -15.50 12.41 -12.19
C CYS A 514 -16.91 12.33 -11.60
N GLN A 515 -17.27 11.26 -10.86
CA GLN A 515 -18.58 11.13 -10.22
C GLN A 515 -18.85 12.24 -9.20
N LEU A 516 -17.84 12.67 -8.43
CA LEU A 516 -17.97 13.80 -7.52
C LEU A 516 -18.34 15.11 -8.28
N ILE A 517 -17.64 15.38 -9.38
CA ILE A 517 -17.87 16.61 -10.18
C ILE A 517 -19.25 16.54 -10.84
N ALA A 518 -19.61 15.36 -11.39
CA ALA A 518 -20.91 15.13 -12.00
C ALA A 518 -22.07 15.34 -11.01
N ASP A 519 -21.90 14.85 -9.79
CA ASP A 519 -22.90 14.98 -8.70
C ASP A 519 -23.09 16.44 -8.30
N ARG A 520 -22.00 17.21 -8.22
CA ARG A 520 -22.01 18.60 -7.76
C ARG A 520 -22.55 19.59 -8.80
N LEU A 521 -22.22 19.39 -10.07
CA LEU A 521 -22.57 20.33 -11.15
C LEU A 521 -23.73 19.85 -12.02
N GLY A 522 -24.13 18.56 -11.90
CA GLY A 522 -25.16 18.00 -12.78
C GLY A 522 -24.68 17.83 -14.24
N VAL A 523 -23.38 17.68 -14.46
CA VAL A 523 -22.77 17.47 -15.80
C VAL A 523 -22.45 16.00 -16.01
N PRO A 524 -22.46 15.47 -17.25
CA PRO A 524 -22.06 14.09 -17.49
C PRO A 524 -20.57 13.87 -17.22
N ILE A 525 -20.20 12.68 -16.74
CA ILE A 525 -18.79 12.31 -16.46
C ILE A 525 -17.89 12.40 -17.69
N SER A 526 -18.45 12.34 -18.91
CA SER A 526 -17.71 12.49 -20.17
C SER A 526 -17.14 13.91 -20.38
N GLN A 527 -17.69 14.92 -19.71
CA GLN A 527 -17.20 16.30 -19.77
C GLN A 527 -16.07 16.56 -18.77
N VAL A 528 -15.75 15.60 -17.91
CA VAL A 528 -14.73 15.73 -16.87
C VAL A 528 -13.52 14.86 -17.20
N SER A 529 -12.33 15.45 -17.11
CA SER A 529 -11.04 14.76 -17.27
C SER A 529 -10.22 14.88 -16.00
N ILE A 530 -9.53 13.79 -15.64
CA ILE A 530 -8.62 13.76 -14.49
C ILE A 530 -7.18 13.78 -14.98
N VAL A 531 -6.37 14.67 -14.43
CA VAL A 531 -4.94 14.83 -14.71
C VAL A 531 -4.17 14.50 -13.44
N HIS A 532 -3.33 13.51 -13.50
CA HIS A 532 -2.47 13.06 -12.39
C HIS A 532 -1.14 12.51 -12.91
N GLY A 533 -0.20 12.22 -12.02
CA GLY A 533 1.03 11.53 -12.37
C GLY A 533 2.10 12.36 -13.07
N ASP A 534 1.96 13.68 -13.21
CA ASP A 534 2.89 14.55 -13.91
C ASP A 534 3.22 15.77 -13.02
N THR A 535 4.46 15.85 -12.56
CA THR A 535 4.90 16.85 -11.59
C THR A 535 4.99 18.27 -12.15
N ASP A 536 4.96 18.46 -13.47
CA ASP A 536 4.90 19.78 -14.09
C ASP A 536 3.45 20.27 -14.25
N LYS A 537 2.48 19.37 -14.26
CA LYS A 537 1.07 19.72 -14.40
C LYS A 537 0.38 19.88 -13.07
N VAL A 538 0.64 18.96 -12.14
CA VAL A 538 0.06 18.95 -10.80
C VAL A 538 1.01 19.65 -9.84
N GLN A 539 0.50 20.55 -9.02
CA GLN A 539 1.33 21.38 -8.15
C GLN A 539 2.14 20.56 -7.14
N PHE A 540 1.50 19.65 -6.43
CA PHE A 540 2.09 18.69 -5.49
C PHE A 540 1.05 17.64 -5.08
N GLY A 541 1.51 16.49 -4.57
CA GLY A 541 0.65 15.49 -3.94
C GLY A 541 1.44 14.30 -3.45
N MET A 542 0.83 13.58 -2.50
CA MET A 542 1.47 12.43 -1.86
C MET A 542 1.20 11.10 -2.58
N GLY A 543 0.43 11.11 -3.68
CA GLY A 543 0.11 9.90 -4.42
C GLY A 543 -0.93 9.01 -3.74
N THR A 544 -0.94 7.71 -4.11
CA THR A 544 -1.93 6.76 -3.62
C THR A 544 -1.30 5.56 -2.93
N TYR A 545 -1.57 5.40 -1.65
CA TYR A 545 -1.22 4.30 -0.76
C TYR A 545 -2.02 4.47 0.55
N GLY A 546 -2.03 3.48 1.46
CA GLY A 546 -2.70 3.58 2.77
C GLY A 546 -4.17 3.98 2.67
N SER A 547 -4.86 3.54 1.62
CA SER A 547 -6.29 3.79 1.35
C SER A 547 -6.70 5.28 1.42
N ARG A 548 -5.78 6.23 1.06
CA ARG A 548 -5.94 7.67 1.30
C ARG A 548 -6.73 8.42 0.23
N SER A 549 -6.81 7.93 -1.01
CA SER A 549 -7.30 8.74 -2.14
C SER A 549 -8.76 9.15 -2.04
N ALA A 550 -9.63 8.32 -1.43
CA ALA A 550 -11.02 8.71 -1.17
C ALA A 550 -11.12 9.74 -0.03
N ALA A 551 -10.50 9.48 1.10
CA ALA A 551 -10.65 10.32 2.29
C ALA A 551 -9.89 11.66 2.19
N VAL A 552 -8.70 11.67 1.61
CA VAL A 552 -7.84 12.85 1.53
C VAL A 552 -7.90 13.48 0.13
N GLY A 553 -7.65 12.69 -0.92
CA GLY A 553 -7.59 13.18 -2.31
C GLY A 553 -8.93 13.71 -2.81
N LEU A 554 -10.01 12.91 -2.67
CA LEU A 554 -11.34 13.33 -3.11
C LEU A 554 -11.88 14.53 -2.30
N THR A 555 -11.51 14.63 -1.02
CA THR A 555 -11.87 15.80 -0.20
C THR A 555 -11.12 17.07 -0.65
N ALA A 556 -9.86 16.96 -1.07
CA ALA A 556 -9.15 18.09 -1.68
C ALA A 556 -9.84 18.57 -2.97
N ILE A 557 -10.32 17.63 -3.80
CA ILE A 557 -11.09 17.94 -5.03
C ILE A 557 -12.40 18.61 -4.65
N LEU A 558 -13.15 18.10 -3.66
CA LEU A 558 -14.38 18.75 -3.19
C LEU A 558 -14.14 20.20 -2.76
N LYS A 559 -13.09 20.45 -1.97
CA LYS A 559 -12.76 21.81 -1.52
C LYS A 559 -12.40 22.77 -2.68
N ALA A 560 -11.72 22.27 -3.70
CA ALA A 560 -11.46 23.07 -4.91
C ALA A 560 -12.75 23.33 -5.69
N MET A 561 -13.63 22.31 -5.78
CA MET A 561 -14.92 22.42 -6.43
C MET A 561 -15.84 23.42 -5.74
N GLU A 562 -15.90 23.44 -4.41
CA GLU A 562 -16.68 24.40 -3.63
C GLU A 562 -16.28 25.87 -3.97
N LYS A 563 -15.00 26.14 -4.18
CA LYS A 563 -14.54 27.47 -4.62
C LYS A 563 -15.01 27.79 -6.03
N VAL A 564 -14.93 26.82 -6.96
CA VAL A 564 -15.44 26.98 -8.35
C VAL A 564 -16.95 27.24 -8.32
N GLU A 565 -17.71 26.44 -7.55
CA GLU A 565 -19.16 26.61 -7.42
C GLU A 565 -19.53 28.01 -6.87
N SER A 566 -18.84 28.45 -5.81
CA SER A 566 -19.06 29.79 -5.23
C SER A 566 -18.84 30.90 -6.26
N LYS A 567 -17.73 30.82 -7.02
CA LYS A 567 -17.44 31.79 -8.06
C LYS A 567 -18.45 31.75 -9.22
N ALA A 568 -18.81 30.54 -9.66
CA ALA A 568 -19.80 30.34 -10.73
C ALA A 568 -21.19 30.82 -10.32
N LYS A 569 -21.61 30.61 -9.06
CA LYS A 569 -22.88 31.16 -8.55
C LYS A 569 -22.92 32.68 -8.56
N LYS A 570 -21.84 33.35 -8.21
CA LYS A 570 -21.75 34.82 -8.27
C LYS A 570 -21.89 35.33 -9.69
N ILE A 571 -21.26 34.68 -10.68
CA ILE A 571 -21.38 35.02 -12.10
C ILE A 571 -22.82 34.79 -12.58
N ALA A 572 -23.41 33.65 -12.24
CA ALA A 572 -24.80 33.31 -12.59
C ALA A 572 -25.79 34.30 -11.97
N ALA A 573 -25.64 34.64 -10.70
CA ALA A 573 -26.47 35.59 -9.98
C ALA A 573 -26.43 36.98 -10.64
N HIS A 574 -25.24 37.44 -10.99
CA HIS A 574 -25.06 38.70 -11.71
C HIS A 574 -25.73 38.70 -13.09
N ALA A 575 -25.55 37.60 -13.84
CA ALA A 575 -26.18 37.42 -15.16
C ALA A 575 -27.71 37.31 -15.11
N LEU A 576 -28.27 36.77 -14.04
CA LEU A 576 -29.71 36.58 -13.82
C LEU A 576 -30.36 37.72 -13.00
N GLU A 577 -29.56 38.72 -12.60
CA GLU A 577 -30.01 39.84 -11.74
C GLU A 577 -30.71 39.31 -10.46
N ALA A 578 -30.02 38.39 -9.73
CA ALA A 578 -30.52 37.73 -8.54
C ALA A 578 -29.46 37.73 -7.42
N SER A 579 -29.86 37.34 -6.22
CA SER A 579 -28.93 37.14 -5.12
C SER A 579 -28.18 35.79 -5.29
N GLU A 580 -26.91 35.76 -4.94
CA GLU A 580 -26.11 34.49 -4.98
C GLU A 580 -26.69 33.39 -4.06
N HIS A 581 -27.39 33.78 -2.98
CA HIS A 581 -28.03 32.88 -2.05
C HIS A 581 -29.27 32.17 -2.64
N ASP A 582 -29.88 32.77 -3.67
CA ASP A 582 -31.04 32.21 -4.36
C ASP A 582 -30.63 31.30 -5.52
N ILE A 583 -29.35 31.19 -5.83
CA ILE A 583 -28.86 30.35 -6.92
C ILE A 583 -28.65 28.91 -6.44
N VAL A 584 -29.35 27.97 -7.07
CA VAL A 584 -29.13 26.53 -6.94
C VAL A 584 -28.54 25.97 -8.24
N ILE A 585 -27.79 24.87 -8.13
CA ILE A 585 -27.23 24.15 -9.28
C ILE A 585 -28.03 22.85 -9.43
N GLU A 586 -28.71 22.68 -10.56
CA GLU A 586 -29.52 21.51 -10.87
C GLU A 586 -29.32 21.11 -12.34
N ASN A 587 -28.96 19.86 -12.60
CA ASN A 587 -28.83 19.26 -13.93
C ASN A 587 -28.00 20.09 -14.93
N GLY A 588 -26.89 20.68 -14.47
CA GLY A 588 -26.01 21.50 -15.31
C GLY A 588 -26.51 22.92 -15.58
N GLU A 589 -27.50 23.40 -14.81
CA GLU A 589 -28.02 24.74 -14.88
C GLU A 589 -27.95 25.44 -13.51
N PHE A 590 -27.74 26.75 -13.54
CA PHE A 590 -27.89 27.63 -12.41
C PHE A 590 -29.27 28.26 -12.46
N LYS A 591 -30.05 28.05 -11.42
CA LYS A 591 -31.45 28.44 -11.35
C LYS A 591 -31.70 29.35 -10.15
N VAL A 592 -32.51 30.40 -10.38
CA VAL A 592 -33.01 31.25 -9.29
C VAL A 592 -34.18 30.56 -8.61
N THR A 593 -34.06 30.22 -7.33
CA THR A 593 -35.06 29.52 -6.53
C THR A 593 -36.42 30.25 -6.60
N GLY A 594 -37.49 29.50 -6.88
CA GLY A 594 -38.86 30.04 -6.95
C GLY A 594 -39.19 30.79 -8.22
N THR A 595 -38.33 30.74 -9.26
CA THR A 595 -38.54 31.37 -10.57
C THR A 595 -38.25 30.40 -11.71
N ASP A 596 -38.49 30.85 -12.95
CA ASP A 596 -38.11 30.18 -14.21
C ASP A 596 -36.76 30.66 -14.77
N LYS A 597 -36.09 31.62 -14.08
CA LYS A 597 -34.80 32.13 -14.53
C LYS A 597 -33.70 31.08 -14.36
N THR A 598 -33.09 30.68 -15.48
CA THR A 598 -31.96 29.75 -15.49
C THR A 598 -30.86 30.21 -16.42
N ILE A 599 -29.64 29.76 -16.18
CA ILE A 599 -28.48 29.91 -17.09
C ILE A 599 -27.68 28.59 -17.09
N ALA A 600 -27.39 28.06 -18.28
CA ALA A 600 -26.68 26.80 -18.43
C ALA A 600 -25.20 26.95 -17.98
N PHE A 601 -24.64 25.92 -17.38
CA PHE A 601 -23.27 25.87 -16.89
C PHE A 601 -22.23 26.30 -17.95
N PRO A 602 -22.30 25.84 -19.24
CA PRO A 602 -21.37 26.32 -20.27
C PRO A 602 -21.46 27.84 -20.52
N MET A 603 -22.62 28.45 -20.35
CA MET A 603 -22.78 29.91 -20.52
C MET A 603 -22.13 30.71 -19.38
N VAL A 604 -22.25 30.17 -18.13
CA VAL A 604 -21.55 30.76 -16.98
C VAL A 604 -20.04 30.58 -17.13
N ALA A 605 -19.58 29.43 -17.62
CA ALA A 605 -18.18 29.19 -17.94
C ALA A 605 -17.66 30.17 -19.00
N LEU A 606 -18.39 30.35 -20.10
CA LEU A 606 -18.03 31.30 -21.16
C LEU A 606 -17.98 32.76 -20.63
N ALA A 607 -18.98 33.16 -19.83
CA ALA A 607 -19.04 34.51 -19.23
C ALA A 607 -17.82 34.78 -18.33
N ALA A 608 -17.37 33.79 -17.59
CA ALA A 608 -16.18 33.88 -16.72
C ALA A 608 -14.90 34.25 -17.49
N TYR A 609 -14.78 33.86 -18.74
CA TYR A 609 -13.58 34.07 -19.55
C TYR A 609 -13.72 35.26 -20.53
N THR A 610 -14.89 35.49 -21.09
CA THR A 610 -15.14 36.66 -21.93
C THR A 610 -15.09 37.96 -21.11
N ALA A 611 -15.48 37.90 -19.86
CA ALA A 611 -15.30 38.91 -18.82
C ALA A 611 -15.88 40.30 -19.12
N HIS A 612 -16.79 40.42 -20.13
CA HIS A 612 -17.42 41.69 -20.47
C HIS A 612 -18.39 42.21 -19.40
N ASN A 613 -18.96 41.31 -18.63
CA ASN A 613 -19.96 41.62 -17.62
C ASN A 613 -19.78 40.68 -16.40
N LEU A 614 -18.67 40.86 -15.70
CA LEU A 614 -18.41 40.15 -14.41
C LEU A 614 -18.82 41.06 -13.25
N PRO A 615 -19.16 40.49 -12.07
CA PRO A 615 -19.28 41.23 -10.84
C PRO A 615 -18.04 42.07 -10.56
N ASP A 616 -18.25 43.28 -9.99
CA ASP A 616 -17.16 44.21 -9.68
C ASP A 616 -16.09 43.52 -8.78
N GLY A 617 -14.82 43.71 -9.16
CA GLY A 617 -13.66 43.16 -8.46
C GLY A 617 -13.42 41.66 -8.67
N MET A 618 -14.18 41.01 -9.55
CA MET A 618 -13.99 39.59 -9.86
C MET A 618 -12.94 39.38 -10.95
N GLU A 619 -11.97 38.54 -10.72
CA GLU A 619 -10.98 38.14 -11.71
C GLU A 619 -11.59 37.17 -12.76
N PRO A 620 -11.18 37.23 -14.02
CA PRO A 620 -11.61 36.32 -15.07
C PRO A 620 -11.23 34.84 -14.78
N GLY A 621 -11.98 33.92 -15.40
CA GLY A 621 -11.72 32.49 -15.37
C GLY A 621 -12.40 31.73 -14.21
N LEU A 622 -12.50 30.40 -14.35
CA LEU A 622 -13.02 29.47 -13.37
C LEU A 622 -11.96 28.39 -13.11
N LYS A 623 -10.94 28.76 -12.35
CA LYS A 623 -9.84 27.87 -11.97
C LYS A 623 -9.55 28.08 -10.48
N GLU A 624 -9.69 27.01 -9.69
CA GLU A 624 -9.49 27.09 -8.25
C GLU A 624 -8.65 25.92 -7.71
N THR A 625 -7.81 26.22 -6.73
CA THR A 625 -6.94 25.24 -6.05
C THR A 625 -7.32 25.14 -4.58
N ALA A 626 -7.26 23.92 -4.03
CA ALA A 626 -7.41 23.66 -2.62
C ALA A 626 -6.41 22.61 -2.13
N PHE A 627 -6.20 22.66 -0.81
CA PHE A 627 -5.38 21.73 -0.06
C PHE A 627 -6.21 21.12 1.05
N TYR A 628 -5.94 19.86 1.37
CA TYR A 628 -6.60 19.18 2.46
C TYR A 628 -5.61 18.35 3.28
N ASP A 629 -5.62 18.62 4.57
CA ASP A 629 -4.94 17.85 5.61
C ASP A 629 -6.00 17.52 6.67
N PRO A 630 -6.38 16.24 6.85
CA PRO A 630 -7.46 15.88 7.78
C PRO A 630 -7.04 16.09 9.23
N THR A 631 -8.03 16.15 10.13
CA THR A 631 -7.80 16.29 11.58
C THR A 631 -7.54 14.95 12.27
N ASN A 632 -7.92 13.84 11.65
CA ASN A 632 -7.71 12.47 12.14
C ASN A 632 -7.61 11.50 10.94
N PHE A 633 -7.18 10.27 11.22
CA PHE A 633 -7.34 9.15 10.30
C PHE A 633 -8.81 8.84 10.06
N THR A 634 -9.12 8.05 9.04
CA THR A 634 -10.44 7.42 8.89
C THR A 634 -10.30 5.93 9.18
N PHE A 635 -11.33 5.34 9.79
CA PHE A 635 -11.27 3.97 10.28
C PHE A 635 -12.33 3.08 9.61
N PRO A 636 -12.06 2.55 8.41
CA PRO A 636 -12.88 1.48 7.86
C PRO A 636 -12.67 0.23 8.70
N ALA A 637 -13.74 -0.56 8.83
CA ALA A 637 -13.75 -1.77 9.63
C ALA A 637 -14.65 -2.82 8.99
N GLY A 638 -14.50 -4.08 9.37
CA GLY A 638 -15.35 -5.13 8.85
C GLY A 638 -15.25 -6.41 9.64
N ALA A 639 -16.11 -7.38 9.26
CA ALA A 639 -16.10 -8.73 9.77
C ALA A 639 -16.11 -9.71 8.59
N TYR A 640 -15.11 -10.60 8.55
CA TYR A 640 -14.98 -11.66 7.57
C TYR A 640 -15.18 -13.01 8.21
N ILE A 641 -15.98 -13.86 7.60
CA ILE A 641 -16.21 -15.21 8.07
C ILE A 641 -15.95 -16.19 6.92
N CYS A 642 -15.07 -17.15 7.17
CA CYS A 642 -14.65 -18.15 6.23
C CYS A 642 -15.08 -19.54 6.72
N GLU A 643 -15.68 -20.37 5.86
CA GLU A 643 -15.94 -21.79 6.10
C GLU A 643 -15.10 -22.61 5.14
N MET A 644 -14.29 -23.52 5.71
CA MET A 644 -13.35 -24.36 4.95
C MET A 644 -13.54 -25.82 5.25
N GLU A 645 -13.18 -26.65 4.29
CA GLU A 645 -13.10 -28.10 4.39
C GLU A 645 -11.66 -28.54 4.16
N VAL A 646 -11.14 -29.40 5.04
CA VAL A 646 -9.79 -29.92 4.98
C VAL A 646 -9.85 -31.44 4.77
N ASP A 647 -9.14 -31.90 3.75
CA ASP A 647 -8.90 -33.33 3.51
C ASP A 647 -7.74 -33.77 4.42
N SER A 648 -8.03 -34.64 5.40
CA SER A 648 -7.04 -35.13 6.36
C SER A 648 -5.95 -35.98 5.72
N ALA A 649 -6.23 -36.64 4.60
CA ALA A 649 -5.25 -37.53 3.95
C ALA A 649 -4.18 -36.74 3.18
N THR A 650 -4.54 -35.55 2.65
CA THR A 650 -3.67 -34.76 1.78
C THR A 650 -3.29 -33.39 2.37
N GLY A 651 -3.99 -32.94 3.42
CA GLY A 651 -3.88 -31.57 3.95
C GLY A 651 -4.51 -30.49 3.06
N LYS A 652 -5.11 -30.86 1.93
CA LYS A 652 -5.72 -29.89 1.01
C LYS A 652 -6.90 -29.19 1.67
N SER A 653 -6.85 -27.85 1.69
CA SER A 653 -7.92 -27.00 2.20
C SER A 653 -8.73 -26.43 1.04
N THR A 654 -10.07 -26.45 1.15
CA THR A 654 -11.01 -25.98 0.11
C THR A 654 -12.04 -25.05 0.72
N PHE A 655 -12.31 -23.94 0.04
CA PHE A 655 -13.37 -23.01 0.47
C PHE A 655 -14.76 -23.62 0.28
N VAL A 656 -15.59 -23.51 1.31
CA VAL A 656 -17.01 -23.81 1.25
C VAL A 656 -17.80 -22.51 1.09
N ASN A 657 -17.41 -21.49 1.87
CA ASN A 657 -18.06 -20.17 1.80
C ASN A 657 -17.10 -19.09 2.33
N PHE A 658 -17.19 -17.89 1.78
CA PHE A 658 -16.48 -16.72 2.30
C PHE A 658 -17.38 -15.50 2.24
N VAL A 659 -17.55 -14.85 3.38
CA VAL A 659 -18.38 -13.64 3.53
C VAL A 659 -17.52 -12.50 4.03
N ALA A 660 -17.69 -11.31 3.45
CA ALA A 660 -17.09 -10.08 3.90
C ALA A 660 -18.19 -9.01 4.11
N ALA A 661 -18.24 -8.44 5.30
CA ALA A 661 -19.14 -7.33 5.65
C ALA A 661 -18.30 -6.13 6.10
N ASP A 662 -18.31 -5.07 5.30
CA ASP A 662 -17.42 -3.92 5.44
C ASP A 662 -18.17 -2.63 5.72
N ASP A 663 -17.57 -1.72 6.48
CA ASP A 663 -17.97 -0.33 6.66
C ASP A 663 -16.92 0.62 6.06
N PHE A 664 -17.26 1.17 4.90
CA PHE A 664 -16.45 2.19 4.21
C PHE A 664 -17.08 3.60 4.29
N GLY A 665 -18.03 3.81 5.20
CA GLY A 665 -18.80 5.04 5.21
C GLY A 665 -19.65 5.19 3.95
N ARG A 666 -19.63 6.37 3.34
CA ARG A 666 -20.34 6.60 2.08
C ARG A 666 -19.60 5.94 0.90
N LEU A 667 -20.28 5.11 0.12
CA LEU A 667 -19.73 4.54 -1.10
C LEU A 667 -19.83 5.55 -2.25
N ILE A 668 -18.72 5.81 -2.94
CA ILE A 668 -18.73 6.66 -4.14
C ILE A 668 -19.18 5.87 -5.36
N ASN A 669 -18.61 4.67 -5.54
CA ASN A 669 -18.99 3.73 -6.60
C ASN A 669 -18.97 2.30 -6.05
N PRO A 670 -20.13 1.71 -5.78
CA PRO A 670 -20.22 0.36 -5.18
C PRO A 670 -19.46 -0.71 -5.98
N MET A 671 -19.56 -0.71 -7.31
CA MET A 671 -18.88 -1.69 -8.16
C MET A 671 -17.35 -1.61 -8.04
N ILE A 672 -16.78 -0.39 -7.97
CA ILE A 672 -15.34 -0.20 -7.77
C ILE A 672 -14.93 -0.65 -6.37
N VAL A 673 -15.73 -0.35 -5.35
CA VAL A 673 -15.49 -0.81 -3.96
C VAL A 673 -15.46 -2.34 -3.90
N GLU A 674 -16.45 -3.01 -4.49
CA GLU A 674 -16.48 -4.49 -4.57
C GLU A 674 -15.22 -5.04 -5.27
N GLY A 675 -14.80 -4.42 -6.38
CA GLY A 675 -13.57 -4.79 -7.08
C GLY A 675 -12.31 -4.64 -6.22
N GLN A 676 -12.24 -3.60 -5.37
CA GLN A 676 -11.14 -3.41 -4.43
C GLN A 676 -11.16 -4.47 -3.32
N VAL A 677 -12.32 -4.81 -2.78
CA VAL A 677 -12.46 -5.87 -1.77
C VAL A 677 -12.06 -7.23 -2.36
N HIS A 678 -12.59 -7.61 -3.52
CA HIS A 678 -12.20 -8.86 -4.20
C HIS A 678 -10.68 -8.99 -4.40
N GLY A 679 -10.05 -7.93 -4.91
CA GLY A 679 -8.60 -7.91 -5.11
C GLY A 679 -7.81 -7.98 -3.81
N GLY A 680 -8.31 -7.37 -2.72
CA GLY A 680 -7.72 -7.45 -1.39
C GLY A 680 -7.86 -8.85 -0.79
N LEU A 681 -9.05 -9.46 -0.92
CA LEU A 681 -9.31 -10.83 -0.47
C LEU A 681 -8.40 -11.83 -1.17
N ALA A 682 -8.22 -11.70 -2.49
CA ALA A 682 -7.32 -12.58 -3.25
C ALA A 682 -5.88 -12.54 -2.70
N GLN A 683 -5.35 -11.35 -2.40
CA GLN A 683 -4.01 -11.20 -1.83
C GLN A 683 -3.91 -11.73 -0.40
N GLY A 684 -4.90 -11.47 0.46
CA GLY A 684 -4.91 -12.01 1.83
C GLY A 684 -5.07 -13.53 1.88
N ILE A 685 -5.85 -14.11 0.97
CA ILE A 685 -5.98 -15.56 0.79
C ILE A 685 -4.68 -16.15 0.24
N GLY A 686 -4.04 -15.49 -0.75
CA GLY A 686 -2.74 -15.89 -1.26
C GLY A 686 -1.70 -15.98 -0.15
N GLN A 687 -1.61 -14.97 0.71
CA GLN A 687 -0.75 -14.98 1.90
C GLN A 687 -1.06 -16.16 2.83
N ALA A 688 -2.33 -16.43 3.06
CA ALA A 688 -2.75 -17.47 4.00
C ALA A 688 -2.43 -18.90 3.52
N LEU A 689 -2.53 -19.16 2.21
CA LEU A 689 -2.55 -20.53 1.69
C LEU A 689 -1.38 -20.89 0.76
N LEU A 690 -0.84 -19.93 0.00
CA LEU A 690 -0.04 -20.22 -1.18
C LEU A 690 1.30 -19.49 -1.23
N GLU A 691 1.31 -18.19 -0.99
CA GLU A 691 2.42 -17.30 -1.28
C GLU A 691 3.49 -17.31 -0.19
N GLY A 692 4.76 -17.34 -0.60
CA GLY A 692 5.89 -17.22 0.32
C GLY A 692 7.20 -16.99 -0.41
N ALA A 693 7.94 -15.94 -0.02
CA ALA A 693 9.31 -15.72 -0.47
C ALA A 693 10.27 -16.52 0.41
N VAL A 694 10.79 -17.61 -0.12
CA VAL A 694 11.63 -18.58 0.59
C VAL A 694 13.09 -18.43 0.17
N TYR A 695 13.96 -18.24 1.14
CA TYR A 695 15.41 -18.20 0.94
C TYR A 695 16.07 -19.46 1.49
N ASP A 696 17.14 -19.90 0.83
CA ASP A 696 18.01 -20.92 1.40
C ASP A 696 19.03 -20.32 2.38
N SER A 697 19.84 -21.18 3.00
CA SER A 697 20.86 -20.76 3.98
C SER A 697 22.00 -19.93 3.36
N SER A 698 22.18 -19.96 2.06
CA SER A 698 23.16 -19.13 1.32
C SER A 698 22.59 -17.77 0.93
N GLY A 699 21.30 -17.53 1.15
CA GLY A 699 20.59 -16.29 0.80
C GLY A 699 20.07 -16.23 -0.64
N GLN A 700 19.99 -17.39 -1.35
CA GLN A 700 19.34 -17.47 -2.64
C GLN A 700 17.82 -17.48 -2.47
N LEU A 701 17.09 -16.66 -3.24
CA LEU A 701 15.64 -16.70 -3.29
C LEU A 701 15.18 -17.90 -4.13
N LEU A 702 14.66 -18.94 -3.47
CA LEU A 702 14.23 -20.18 -4.13
C LEU A 702 12.92 -19.97 -4.92
N THR A 703 12.08 -19.02 -4.49
CA THR A 703 10.77 -18.72 -5.10
C THR A 703 10.83 -17.49 -5.99
N ALA A 704 11.81 -17.44 -6.93
CA ALA A 704 12.06 -16.28 -7.78
C ALA A 704 11.31 -16.28 -9.12
N SER A 705 10.28 -17.11 -9.26
CA SER A 705 9.46 -17.21 -10.46
C SER A 705 8.03 -17.63 -10.14
N PHE A 706 7.08 -17.42 -11.07
CA PHE A 706 5.71 -17.95 -10.91
C PHE A 706 5.60 -19.47 -10.99
N MET A 707 6.69 -20.19 -11.28
CA MET A 707 6.72 -21.65 -11.14
C MET A 707 6.82 -22.07 -9.67
N ASP A 708 7.53 -21.28 -8.86
CA ASP A 708 7.86 -21.60 -7.46
C ASP A 708 7.07 -20.74 -6.47
N TYR A 709 6.78 -19.49 -6.82
CA TYR A 709 5.95 -18.57 -6.05
C TYR A 709 4.48 -18.72 -6.49
N SER A 710 3.72 -19.47 -5.71
CA SER A 710 2.33 -19.80 -6.04
C SER A 710 1.38 -18.64 -5.75
N MET A 711 1.01 -17.88 -6.78
CA MET A 711 -0.08 -16.90 -6.66
C MET A 711 -1.46 -17.56 -6.80
N PRO A 712 -2.51 -17.03 -6.14
CA PRO A 712 -3.87 -17.53 -6.30
C PRO A 712 -4.34 -17.41 -7.76
N ARG A 713 -4.97 -18.46 -8.26
CA ARG A 713 -5.68 -18.49 -9.54
C ARG A 713 -7.17 -18.31 -9.31
N ALA A 714 -7.91 -18.07 -10.37
CA ALA A 714 -9.36 -17.85 -10.27
C ALA A 714 -10.11 -19.03 -9.64
N ASP A 715 -9.66 -20.27 -9.87
CA ASP A 715 -10.22 -21.51 -9.35
C ASP A 715 -9.80 -21.84 -7.90
N ASP A 716 -8.78 -21.15 -7.38
CA ASP A 716 -8.41 -21.24 -5.96
C ASP A 716 -9.31 -20.38 -5.04
N LEU A 717 -10.12 -19.49 -5.62
CA LEU A 717 -10.94 -18.53 -4.90
C LEU A 717 -12.43 -18.90 -4.91
N PRO A 718 -13.16 -18.70 -3.80
CA PRO A 718 -14.59 -18.90 -3.77
C PRO A 718 -15.36 -17.76 -4.43
N SER A 719 -16.64 -17.96 -4.70
CA SER A 719 -17.56 -16.85 -4.93
C SER A 719 -17.78 -16.10 -3.63
N PHE A 720 -17.24 -14.88 -3.52
CA PHE A 720 -17.36 -14.06 -2.32
C PHE A 720 -18.79 -13.51 -2.18
N LYS A 721 -19.27 -13.48 -0.93
CA LYS A 721 -20.51 -12.77 -0.57
C LYS A 721 -20.13 -11.48 0.14
N LEU A 722 -20.33 -10.35 -0.53
CA LEU A 722 -20.03 -9.04 0.01
C LEU A 722 -21.29 -8.35 0.54
N SER A 723 -21.17 -7.61 1.62
CA SER A 723 -22.20 -6.75 2.18
C SER A 723 -21.56 -5.50 2.81
N HIS A 724 -22.35 -4.46 2.96
CA HIS A 724 -21.87 -3.19 3.50
C HIS A 724 -22.75 -2.72 4.65
N THR A 725 -22.10 -2.26 5.72
CA THR A 725 -22.71 -1.42 6.77
C THR A 725 -22.21 0.01 6.56
N THR A 726 -22.80 0.99 7.26
CA THR A 726 -22.45 2.40 7.02
C THR A 726 -22.42 3.19 8.31
N THR A 727 -21.23 3.64 8.69
CA THR A 727 -21.03 4.72 9.66
C THR A 727 -20.25 5.84 9.00
N LEU A 728 -20.87 7.00 8.81
CA LEU A 728 -20.24 8.12 8.10
C LEU A 728 -19.06 8.69 8.89
N CYS A 729 -17.89 8.79 8.27
CA CYS A 729 -16.74 9.42 8.92
C CYS A 729 -17.02 10.89 9.25
N PRO A 730 -16.91 11.32 10.50
CA PRO A 730 -17.15 12.71 10.87
C PRO A 730 -15.98 13.64 10.49
N GLY A 731 -14.81 13.07 10.20
CA GLY A 731 -13.57 13.81 9.93
C GLY A 731 -13.47 14.39 8.52
N ASN A 732 -14.35 13.99 7.58
CA ASN A 732 -14.39 14.56 6.24
C ASN A 732 -15.82 14.81 5.75
N PRO A 733 -16.05 15.85 4.92
CA PRO A 733 -17.40 16.26 4.52
C PRO A 733 -18.12 15.26 3.61
N LEU A 734 -17.40 14.33 3.00
CA LEU A 734 -17.97 13.27 2.16
C LEU A 734 -18.50 12.09 3.00
N GLY A 735 -18.05 11.96 4.26
CA GLY A 735 -18.39 10.83 5.12
C GLY A 735 -17.79 9.50 4.65
N VAL A 736 -16.76 9.55 3.79
CA VAL A 736 -16.10 8.37 3.20
C VAL A 736 -15.01 7.82 4.09
N LYS A 737 -14.72 6.52 3.94
CA LYS A 737 -13.53 5.84 4.48
C LYS A 737 -12.83 5.13 3.31
N GLY A 738 -11.54 4.85 3.44
CA GLY A 738 -10.82 4.11 2.39
C GLY A 738 -11.22 2.64 2.33
N CYS A 739 -11.09 2.00 1.16
CA CYS A 739 -11.41 0.59 0.98
C CYS A 739 -10.28 -0.22 0.31
N GLY A 740 -9.21 0.46 -0.09
CA GLY A 740 -8.19 -0.14 -0.98
C GLY A 740 -7.42 -1.32 -0.39
N GLU A 741 -7.26 -1.39 0.92
CA GLU A 741 -6.46 -2.40 1.62
C GLU A 741 -7.27 -3.40 2.46
N ALA A 742 -8.54 -3.12 2.70
CA ALA A 742 -9.44 -3.83 3.60
C ALA A 742 -9.43 -5.36 3.43
N GLY A 743 -9.61 -5.85 2.21
CA GLY A 743 -9.63 -7.30 1.93
C GLY A 743 -8.33 -8.01 2.35
N ALA A 744 -7.18 -7.37 2.14
CA ALA A 744 -5.89 -7.93 2.53
C ALA A 744 -5.68 -7.94 4.06
N ILE A 745 -6.35 -7.02 4.79
CA ILE A 745 -6.21 -6.90 6.25
C ILE A 745 -6.99 -8.02 6.96
N GLY A 746 -8.22 -8.29 6.55
CA GLY A 746 -9.10 -9.23 7.26
C GLY A 746 -9.00 -10.69 6.83
N ALA A 747 -8.59 -10.96 5.58
CA ALA A 747 -8.75 -12.29 4.98
C ALA A 747 -7.85 -13.37 5.60
N SER A 748 -6.57 -13.08 5.83
CA SER A 748 -5.61 -14.10 6.28
C SER A 748 -6.01 -14.73 7.61
N ALA A 749 -6.47 -13.93 8.57
CA ALA A 749 -6.90 -14.42 9.86
C ALA A 749 -8.17 -15.27 9.74
N ALA A 750 -9.16 -14.85 8.93
CA ALA A 750 -10.39 -15.63 8.73
C ALA A 750 -10.08 -17.04 8.18
N VAL A 751 -9.19 -17.12 7.18
CA VAL A 751 -8.79 -18.38 6.55
C VAL A 751 -8.06 -19.29 7.53
N ILE A 752 -7.02 -18.79 8.20
CA ILE A 752 -6.24 -19.61 9.13
C ILE A 752 -7.08 -20.04 10.34
N ASN A 753 -7.96 -19.16 10.84
CA ASN A 753 -8.91 -19.50 11.91
C ASN A 753 -9.85 -20.63 11.49
N ALA A 754 -10.34 -20.64 10.24
CA ALA A 754 -11.19 -21.72 9.73
C ALA A 754 -10.45 -23.06 9.64
N ILE A 755 -9.20 -23.05 9.13
CA ILE A 755 -8.41 -24.28 9.02
C ILE A 755 -8.07 -24.80 10.41
N THR A 756 -7.64 -23.93 11.33
CA THR A 756 -7.32 -24.37 12.72
C THR A 756 -8.54 -24.85 13.51
N ASP A 757 -9.75 -24.34 13.20
CA ASP A 757 -11.01 -24.92 13.73
C ASP A 757 -11.32 -26.28 13.12
N ALA A 758 -11.02 -26.49 11.85
CA ALA A 758 -11.23 -27.78 11.18
C ALA A 758 -10.33 -28.89 11.76
N ILE A 759 -9.03 -28.58 11.95
CA ILE A 759 -8.02 -29.56 12.36
C ILE A 759 -7.82 -29.64 13.88
N GLY A 760 -8.35 -28.67 14.66
CA GLY A 760 -8.20 -28.62 16.11
C GLY A 760 -6.80 -28.26 16.60
N ASN A 761 -5.95 -27.70 15.75
CA ASN A 761 -4.57 -27.34 16.06
C ASN A 761 -4.29 -25.85 15.79
N ASN A 762 -3.92 -25.08 16.84
CA ASN A 762 -3.68 -23.64 16.76
C ASN A 762 -2.26 -23.26 16.29
N LYS A 763 -1.34 -24.24 16.12
CA LYS A 763 0.07 -23.99 15.77
C LYS A 763 0.35 -23.94 14.26
N LEU A 764 -0.70 -23.81 13.45
CA LEU A 764 -0.55 -23.72 12.00
C LEU A 764 0.04 -22.35 11.59
N GLU A 765 1.12 -22.36 10.83
CA GLU A 765 1.78 -21.18 10.29
C GLU A 765 1.34 -20.89 8.83
N MET A 766 1.43 -19.64 8.42
CA MET A 766 1.26 -19.24 7.01
C MET A 766 2.55 -19.44 6.20
N PRO A 767 2.43 -19.72 4.90
CA PRO A 767 1.22 -20.15 4.21
C PRO A 767 0.80 -21.57 4.64
N ALA A 768 -0.50 -21.80 4.84
CA ALA A 768 -1.05 -23.10 5.20
C ALA A 768 -1.13 -24.01 3.97
N THR A 769 0.02 -24.35 3.42
CA THR A 769 0.13 -25.29 2.30
C THR A 769 -0.36 -26.68 2.69
N PRO A 770 -0.80 -27.52 1.73
CA PRO A 770 -1.25 -28.88 2.02
C PRO A 770 -0.28 -29.69 2.87
N ASP A 771 1.01 -29.58 2.63
CA ASP A 771 2.08 -30.22 3.40
C ASP A 771 2.07 -29.76 4.87
N ARG A 772 2.05 -28.45 5.14
CA ARG A 772 2.01 -27.90 6.50
C ARG A 772 0.72 -28.28 7.24
N VAL A 773 -0.42 -28.26 6.55
CA VAL A 773 -1.70 -28.68 7.13
C VAL A 773 -1.68 -30.16 7.45
N TRP A 774 -1.12 -31.00 6.57
CA TRP A 774 -0.98 -32.44 6.81
C TRP A 774 -0.12 -32.71 8.04
N HIS A 775 1.04 -32.08 8.17
CA HIS A 775 1.87 -32.18 9.37
C HIS A 775 1.18 -31.67 10.64
N ALA A 776 0.38 -30.61 10.54
CA ALA A 776 -0.39 -30.11 11.69
C ALA A 776 -1.48 -31.08 12.17
N ILE A 777 -1.95 -31.96 11.29
CA ILE A 777 -2.93 -33.04 11.62
C ILE A 777 -2.24 -34.27 12.20
N HIS A 778 -1.11 -34.69 11.60
CA HIS A 778 -0.49 -36.00 11.87
C HIS A 778 0.74 -35.94 12.79
N GLY A 779 1.30 -34.75 13.09
CA GLY A 779 2.44 -34.51 13.95
C GLY A 779 3.71 -34.35 13.15
#